data_5925075eb6a90f24ac1c189731d5a06e
#
_entry.id   5925075eb6a90f24ac1c189731d5a06e
#
_cell.length_a   1.000
_cell.length_b   1.000
_cell.length_c   1.000
_cell.angle_alpha   90.00
_cell.angle_beta   90.00
_cell.angle_gamma   90.00
#
_symmetry.space_group_name_H-M   'P 1'
#
loop_
_entity.id
_entity.type
_entity.pdbx_description
1 polymer ?
#
loop_
_entity_poly.entity_id
_entity_poly.type
_entity_poly.pdbx_seq_one_letter_code
_entity_poly.pdbx_strand_id
1 'polypeptide(L)'
;MQNTDLSLQPYFDDFTEDKKFYKVLFKPNYPVQARELTTLQSMLQYQIEKFGQHVFKEGSVVIPGQTGYNTQYNAVLVQPTVNSISFETIRQNLTEKTIRGLTSNVVATVVNSISAQQSEKLTPTLYIKYISSGNIVNGTQFTKFANGETLVDEFNNPVAVTVSQNATDYVGSAAYITEGVYFIRGFFVTVPQQTIILDQYSNFPSYKIGLSVQESIVTAETDSSLYDNAVGSSNYTAPGADRLKIDAVLTKQDINFGSDSSFIELLRLDKGKLVEQVQASVYDELEKNLARRTYDESGNYTINDINLKIRETYNDGKNNGVYKLNDTLSDGRKVLNRQPTAEDGNAINGLDYYTIELDPLKAYVKGYEINNTSKKYLTVEKPRSSLSLNNQGISSIFGNYFTLKVSTITGGVIPTGTTIQLLNSGTQIGQCRSLSLISGGRLFVCDVSMFSVITTSEATPNVIVGDFIFGSNGSQGVVHGVNGNVITVRQTTGDFSAGVSFTNSNNSSTHIVATAVNNKIENITSILASGGATAQLELEQVSISGSSFVVTTNVLTGTSTQFSRDLKAGMKLQIGTNIATIQSISGESVTLSTGSIANGTYYSVKKLVPKLNTFGANFFSRFPNTVKSTSDLSYYKTINETKTVSNGAGGLGSVTISTTSDYAISTADISVSNSSGSVSYTISSSSQPSSINLVVSSSLINTSVLVTYKVKVNNPTLKTKTSNKFSCLLVDKQQNSTNTKYGTRISDKEISLKFSDVYQIHAIHEAISSSDANTNLFDSVVVNDSSLLQLGDIIYYESVSARIISISGNTLYIKYLSSDKFPTTFSQALQIVIAGDSNIQGKFITSVSNGTYRDITNNFNLVKNDSTEFYNISKLVRNEGRPVPTNKFIVIFDYYIHSNTSNDFYTANSYNFSEEPFATIPTTYDGIPYTDIVDFRYETTASSVAGTSGTLTSPFVETNSA
;
A
#
# COMPACT_ATOMS: atom_id res chain seq x y z
N MET A 1 1.04 -27.33 44.39
CA MET A 1 1.67 -28.51 45.03
C MET A 1 1.51 -29.72 44.17
N GLN A 2 2.57 -30.57 44.09
CA GLN A 2 2.48 -31.87 43.47
C GLN A 2 1.36 -32.71 44.11
N ASN A 3 0.68 -33.54 43.30
CA ASN A 3 -0.38 -34.40 43.82
C ASN A 3 0.17 -35.74 44.36
N THR A 4 1.37 -36.11 43.93
CA THR A 4 2.00 -37.38 44.36
C THR A 4 2.48 -37.23 45.79
N ASP A 5 1.94 -38.05 46.68
CA ASP A 5 2.32 -38.09 48.10
C ASP A 5 3.62 -38.88 48.25
N LEU A 6 4.73 -38.21 48.55
CA LEU A 6 6.04 -38.78 48.77
C LEU A 6 6.32 -39.04 50.24
N SER A 7 5.40 -38.73 51.17
CA SER A 7 5.54 -39.03 52.61
C SER A 7 5.36 -40.51 52.91
N LEU A 8 4.79 -41.26 52.01
CA LEU A 8 4.53 -42.67 52.09
C LEU A 8 5.74 -43.52 51.67
N GLN A 9 5.67 -44.81 51.93
CA GLN A 9 6.62 -45.79 51.44
C GLN A 9 6.67 -45.76 49.89
N PRO A 10 7.84 -45.87 49.28
CA PRO A 10 9.17 -46.10 49.86
C PRO A 10 10.01 -44.85 50.23
N TYR A 11 9.53 -43.67 49.94
CA TYR A 11 10.33 -42.42 49.97
C TYR A 11 10.39 -41.79 51.36
N PHE A 12 9.28 -41.84 52.10
CA PHE A 12 9.18 -41.30 53.48
C PHE A 12 9.64 -39.83 53.60
N ASP A 13 9.34 -39.00 52.65
CA ASP A 13 9.63 -37.56 52.72
C ASP A 13 8.86 -36.96 53.89
N ASP A 14 9.55 -36.31 54.81
CA ASP A 14 8.94 -35.75 56.02
C ASP A 14 8.78 -34.21 55.92
N PHE A 15 8.91 -33.64 54.76
CA PHE A 15 8.68 -32.24 54.52
C PHE A 15 7.21 -31.88 54.70
N THR A 16 6.96 -30.97 55.66
CA THR A 16 5.66 -30.27 55.80
C THR A 16 5.92 -28.79 56.09
N GLU A 17 5.09 -27.90 55.50
CA GLU A 17 5.16 -26.46 55.72
C GLU A 17 5.04 -26.11 57.23
N ASP A 18 4.18 -26.82 57.94
CA ASP A 18 3.88 -26.54 59.36
C ASP A 18 5.09 -26.71 60.28
N LYS A 19 6.00 -27.61 59.94
CA LYS A 19 7.24 -27.80 60.70
C LYS A 19 8.23 -26.66 60.58
N LYS A 20 8.07 -25.78 59.60
CA LYS A 20 8.96 -24.60 59.35
C LYS A 20 10.45 -24.96 59.22
N PHE A 21 10.73 -26.13 58.63
CA PHE A 21 12.12 -26.53 58.36
C PHE A 21 12.53 -25.98 57.01
N TYR A 22 13.62 -25.18 56.98
CA TYR A 22 14.08 -24.53 55.73
C TYR A 22 15.41 -25.07 55.22
N LYS A 23 16.11 -25.91 56.03
CA LYS A 23 17.39 -26.49 55.65
C LYS A 23 17.66 -27.77 56.40
N VAL A 24 18.10 -28.82 55.72
CA VAL A 24 18.65 -30.05 56.33
C VAL A 24 20.11 -29.77 56.65
N LEU A 25 20.49 -30.11 57.90
CA LEU A 25 21.85 -29.93 58.42
C LEU A 25 22.47 -31.29 58.70
N PHE A 26 23.30 -31.80 57.80
CA PHE A 26 24.02 -33.06 57.98
C PHE A 26 25.05 -32.93 59.09
N LYS A 27 24.97 -33.81 60.06
CA LYS A 27 25.86 -33.82 61.22
C LYS A 27 26.95 -34.82 60.98
N PRO A 28 28.26 -34.47 61.20
CA PRO A 28 29.35 -35.40 61.08
C PRO A 28 29.17 -36.62 62.00
N ASN A 29 29.55 -37.79 61.45
CA ASN A 29 29.45 -39.09 62.12
C ASN A 29 28.02 -39.67 62.24
N TYR A 30 27.04 -39.14 61.56
CA TYR A 30 25.69 -39.70 61.41
C TYR A 30 25.45 -40.10 59.96
N PRO A 31 24.88 -41.29 59.72
CA PRO A 31 24.56 -41.72 58.38
C PRO A 31 23.48 -40.85 57.76
N VAL A 32 23.63 -40.51 56.48
CA VAL A 32 22.63 -39.76 55.70
C VAL A 32 21.54 -40.77 55.28
N GLN A 33 20.30 -40.43 55.53
CA GLN A 33 19.17 -41.25 55.16
C GLN A 33 18.64 -40.76 53.79
N ALA A 34 18.15 -41.69 52.94
CA ALA A 34 17.58 -41.34 51.66
C ALA A 34 16.46 -40.30 51.76
N ARG A 35 15.61 -40.39 52.76
CA ARG A 35 14.54 -39.42 53.05
C ARG A 35 15.06 -38.01 53.28
N GLU A 36 16.24 -37.84 53.89
CA GLU A 36 16.83 -36.49 54.14
C GLU A 36 17.25 -35.83 52.84
N LEU A 37 17.67 -36.61 51.86
CA LEU A 37 17.98 -36.10 50.49
C LEU A 37 16.68 -35.73 49.74
N THR A 38 15.64 -36.54 49.89
CA THR A 38 14.33 -36.23 49.30
C THR A 38 13.74 -34.98 49.94
N THR A 39 13.76 -34.92 51.29
CA THR A 39 13.31 -33.71 52.03
C THR A 39 14.07 -32.45 51.67
N LEU A 40 15.38 -32.55 51.44
CA LEU A 40 16.18 -31.41 50.96
C LEU A 40 15.65 -30.88 49.59
N GLN A 41 15.34 -31.79 48.68
CA GLN A 41 14.78 -31.43 47.39
C GLN A 41 13.38 -30.79 47.54
N SER A 42 12.52 -31.36 48.38
CA SER A 42 11.18 -30.85 48.66
C SER A 42 11.21 -29.45 49.29
N MET A 43 12.17 -29.18 50.21
CA MET A 43 12.37 -27.86 50.76
C MET A 43 12.78 -26.83 49.72
N LEU A 44 13.69 -27.19 48.80
CA LEU A 44 14.12 -26.30 47.73
C LEU A 44 12.97 -26.07 46.70
N GLN A 45 12.29 -27.14 46.34
CA GLN A 45 11.15 -27.05 45.43
C GLN A 45 10.02 -26.19 46.03
N TYR A 46 9.77 -26.31 47.32
CA TYR A 46 8.79 -25.46 48.02
C TYR A 46 9.16 -23.96 47.94
N GLN A 47 10.46 -23.61 48.09
CA GLN A 47 10.91 -22.22 47.94
C GLN A 47 10.70 -21.74 46.49
N ILE A 48 10.97 -22.58 45.48
CA ILE A 48 10.74 -22.27 44.06
C ILE A 48 9.24 -22.11 43.82
N GLU A 49 8.42 -22.99 44.35
CA GLU A 49 6.96 -22.92 44.28
C GLU A 49 6.42 -21.60 44.85
N LYS A 50 6.83 -21.23 46.08
CA LYS A 50 6.39 -19.98 46.72
C LYS A 50 6.83 -18.76 45.92
N PHE A 51 8.07 -18.75 45.43
CA PHE A 51 8.54 -17.69 44.53
C PHE A 51 7.76 -17.66 43.24
N GLY A 52 7.56 -18.82 42.60
CA GLY A 52 6.83 -18.94 41.37
C GLY A 52 5.37 -18.49 41.50
N GLN A 53 4.68 -18.87 42.59
CA GLN A 53 3.29 -18.45 42.86
C GLN A 53 3.12 -16.94 43.05
N HIS A 54 4.21 -16.22 43.39
CA HIS A 54 4.20 -14.75 43.46
C HIS A 54 4.32 -14.07 42.11
N VAL A 55 4.85 -14.76 41.12
CA VAL A 55 5.13 -14.24 39.78
C VAL A 55 4.17 -14.81 38.74
N PHE A 56 3.79 -16.08 38.91
CA PHE A 56 2.97 -16.84 37.97
C PHE A 56 1.71 -17.38 38.62
N LYS A 57 0.62 -17.36 37.91
CA LYS A 57 -0.59 -18.07 38.28
C LYS A 57 -0.47 -19.53 37.83
N GLU A 58 -1.13 -20.46 38.54
CA GLU A 58 -1.18 -21.87 38.14
C GLU A 58 -1.65 -22.03 36.69
N GLY A 59 -0.89 -22.76 35.88
CA GLY A 59 -1.13 -22.92 34.45
C GLY A 59 -0.60 -21.77 33.58
N SER A 60 0.08 -20.79 34.17
CA SER A 60 0.67 -19.67 33.45
C SER A 60 1.75 -20.11 32.47
N VAL A 61 1.80 -19.46 31.32
CA VAL A 61 2.87 -19.61 30.34
C VAL A 61 4.08 -18.80 30.80
N VAL A 62 5.20 -19.46 31.03
CA VAL A 62 6.47 -18.84 31.40
C VAL A 62 7.31 -18.52 30.17
N ILE A 63 7.37 -19.50 29.24
CA ILE A 63 7.92 -19.30 27.90
C ILE A 63 6.76 -19.51 26.94
N PRO A 64 6.45 -18.53 26.08
CA PRO A 64 5.24 -18.54 25.28
C PRO A 64 5.17 -19.74 24.34
N GLY A 65 4.20 -20.60 24.57
CA GLY A 65 3.63 -21.51 23.57
C GLY A 65 2.29 -20.92 23.13
N GLN A 66 2.05 -20.80 21.84
CA GLN A 66 0.78 -20.30 21.34
C GLN A 66 -0.28 -21.39 21.39
N THR A 67 -1.44 -21.07 21.95
CA THR A 67 -2.65 -21.89 21.83
C THR A 67 -3.56 -21.33 20.76
N GLY A 68 -4.10 -22.20 19.92
CA GLY A 68 -5.02 -21.80 18.87
C GLY A 68 -5.97 -22.94 18.49
N TYR A 69 -6.95 -22.57 17.70
CA TYR A 69 -7.91 -23.53 17.16
C TYR A 69 -8.24 -23.21 15.71
N ASN A 70 -8.71 -24.20 15.00
CA ASN A 70 -9.27 -24.04 13.66
C ASN A 70 -10.44 -25.01 13.48
N THR A 71 -11.59 -24.45 13.14
CA THR A 71 -12.82 -25.23 12.95
C THR A 71 -13.09 -25.59 11.49
N GLN A 72 -12.13 -25.36 10.57
CA GLN A 72 -12.35 -25.52 9.13
C GLN A 72 -11.24 -26.32 8.47
N TYR A 73 -10.81 -27.40 9.07
CA TYR A 73 -9.94 -28.37 8.41
C TYR A 73 -10.75 -29.30 7.53
N ASN A 74 -10.30 -29.50 6.30
CA ASN A 74 -10.91 -30.50 5.43
C ASN A 74 -10.48 -31.89 5.88
N ALA A 75 -11.44 -32.75 6.17
CA ALA A 75 -11.22 -34.15 6.52
C ALA A 75 -11.30 -35.01 5.26
N VAL A 76 -10.17 -35.56 4.84
CA VAL A 76 -10.06 -36.40 3.64
C VAL A 76 -9.94 -37.86 4.03
N LEU A 77 -10.91 -38.63 3.62
CA LEU A 77 -10.90 -40.06 3.83
C LEU A 77 -9.92 -40.74 2.85
N VAL A 78 -9.02 -41.56 3.37
CA VAL A 78 -8.02 -42.27 2.55
C VAL A 78 -8.13 -43.80 2.73
N GLN A 79 -7.66 -44.54 1.74
CA GLN A 79 -7.65 -45.98 1.75
C GLN A 79 -6.66 -46.49 2.82
N PRO A 80 -6.92 -47.67 3.43
CA PRO A 80 -6.03 -48.22 4.45
C PRO A 80 -4.66 -48.68 3.91
N THR A 81 -4.51 -48.75 2.60
CA THR A 81 -3.27 -49.16 1.94
C THR A 81 -2.95 -48.28 0.74
N VAL A 82 -1.68 -48.00 0.49
CA VAL A 82 -1.14 -47.34 -0.70
C VAL A 82 -0.01 -48.23 -1.24
N ASN A 83 -0.10 -48.65 -2.50
CA ASN A 83 0.88 -49.52 -3.16
C ASN A 83 1.20 -50.78 -2.31
N SER A 84 0.19 -51.40 -1.71
CA SER A 84 0.32 -52.56 -0.81
C SER A 84 1.00 -52.30 0.54
N ILE A 85 1.34 -51.05 0.85
CA ILE A 85 1.89 -50.62 2.15
C ILE A 85 0.73 -50.15 3.02
N SER A 86 0.72 -50.50 4.31
CA SER A 86 -0.28 -50.02 5.24
C SER A 86 -0.12 -48.48 5.41
N PHE A 87 -1.22 -47.78 5.27
CA PHE A 87 -1.21 -46.31 5.49
C PHE A 87 -0.78 -45.92 6.92
N GLU A 88 -1.03 -46.77 7.89
CA GLU A 88 -0.64 -46.55 9.29
C GLU A 88 0.87 -46.39 9.48
N THR A 89 1.69 -47.02 8.64
CA THR A 89 3.16 -46.89 8.69
C THR A 89 3.66 -45.57 8.14
N ILE A 90 2.87 -44.93 7.26
CA ILE A 90 3.21 -43.66 6.61
C ILE A 90 2.59 -42.47 7.39
N ARG A 91 1.41 -42.67 7.95
CA ARG A 91 0.54 -41.65 8.53
C ARG A 91 1.23 -40.71 9.52
N GLN A 92 2.03 -41.30 10.43
CA GLN A 92 2.69 -40.50 11.49
C GLN A 92 3.70 -39.50 10.95
N ASN A 93 4.28 -39.80 9.79
CA ASN A 93 5.31 -38.93 9.14
C ASN A 93 4.70 -37.90 8.21
N LEU A 94 3.37 -37.83 8.05
CA LEU A 94 2.70 -36.92 7.14
C LEU A 94 2.33 -35.57 7.78
N THR A 95 2.31 -35.48 9.10
CA THR A 95 1.98 -34.22 9.78
C THR A 95 2.94 -33.10 9.37
N GLU A 96 2.39 -31.94 9.06
CA GLU A 96 3.09 -30.75 8.55
C GLU A 96 3.68 -30.89 7.14
N LYS A 97 3.51 -32.02 6.48
CA LYS A 97 3.97 -32.22 5.09
C LYS A 97 2.96 -31.71 4.08
N THR A 98 3.51 -31.27 2.96
CA THR A 98 2.72 -30.86 1.80
C THR A 98 2.46 -32.08 0.91
N ILE A 99 1.19 -32.27 0.54
CA ILE A 99 0.76 -33.36 -0.34
C ILE A 99 0.05 -32.79 -1.57
N ARG A 100 0.14 -33.49 -2.68
CA ARG A 100 -0.44 -33.10 -3.96
C ARG A 100 -1.21 -34.27 -4.59
N GLY A 101 -2.39 -33.98 -5.10
CA GLY A 101 -3.16 -34.96 -5.87
C GLY A 101 -2.60 -35.14 -7.28
N LEU A 102 -2.38 -36.37 -7.72
CA LEU A 102 -1.85 -36.67 -9.07
C LEU A 102 -2.87 -36.33 -10.17
N THR A 103 -4.15 -36.53 -9.92
CA THR A 103 -5.22 -36.26 -10.89
C THR A 103 -5.68 -34.81 -10.82
N SER A 104 -5.98 -34.35 -9.64
CA SER A 104 -6.51 -33.01 -9.41
C SER A 104 -5.45 -31.93 -9.50
N ASN A 105 -4.18 -32.26 -9.23
CA ASN A 105 -3.07 -31.34 -9.02
C ASN A 105 -3.32 -30.30 -7.91
N VAL A 106 -4.26 -30.58 -7.03
CA VAL A 106 -4.54 -29.77 -5.84
C VAL A 106 -3.44 -30.00 -4.81
N VAL A 107 -3.04 -28.95 -4.11
CA VAL A 107 -1.99 -29.02 -3.08
C VAL A 107 -2.58 -28.68 -1.71
N ALA A 108 -2.21 -29.46 -0.70
CA ALA A 108 -2.65 -29.26 0.67
C ALA A 108 -1.54 -29.58 1.67
N THR A 109 -1.58 -28.95 2.85
CA THR A 109 -0.75 -29.30 4.00
C THR A 109 -1.54 -30.21 4.92
N VAL A 110 -0.91 -31.30 5.38
CA VAL A 110 -1.49 -32.19 6.38
C VAL A 110 -1.28 -31.59 7.77
N VAL A 111 -2.37 -31.37 8.48
CA VAL A 111 -2.34 -30.82 9.84
C VAL A 111 -2.29 -31.92 10.88
N ASN A 112 -3.07 -32.96 10.67
CA ASN A 112 -3.13 -34.13 11.55
C ASN A 112 -3.71 -35.32 10.77
N SER A 113 -3.69 -36.48 11.39
CA SER A 113 -4.25 -37.70 10.81
C SER A 113 -4.73 -38.63 11.90
N ILE A 114 -5.78 -39.41 11.63
CA ILE A 114 -6.27 -40.44 12.54
C ILE A 114 -6.30 -41.78 11.85
N SER A 115 -6.13 -42.85 12.64
CA SER A 115 -6.22 -44.25 12.17
C SER A 115 -7.65 -44.67 11.86
N ALA A 116 -7.79 -45.77 11.13
CA ALA A 116 -9.12 -46.35 10.87
C ALA A 116 -9.88 -46.69 12.15
N GLN A 117 -9.17 -47.16 13.19
CA GLN A 117 -9.79 -47.52 14.47
C GLN A 117 -10.25 -46.31 15.27
N GLN A 118 -9.57 -45.18 15.12
CA GLN A 118 -9.93 -43.92 15.80
C GLN A 118 -11.00 -43.14 15.07
N SER A 119 -11.20 -43.43 13.78
CA SER A 119 -12.12 -42.68 12.93
C SER A 119 -13.57 -43.20 13.12
N GLU A 120 -14.51 -42.29 13.35
CA GLU A 120 -15.95 -42.55 13.36
C GLU A 120 -16.44 -43.16 12.04
N LYS A 121 -15.72 -43.02 10.96
CA LYS A 121 -16.00 -43.60 9.63
C LYS A 121 -15.31 -44.91 9.39
N LEU A 122 -14.58 -45.47 10.35
CA LEU A 122 -13.78 -46.69 10.25
C LEU A 122 -12.81 -46.67 9.05
N THR A 123 -12.37 -45.49 8.67
CA THR A 123 -11.47 -45.21 7.53
C THR A 123 -10.40 -44.23 7.96
N PRO A 124 -9.14 -44.46 7.65
CA PRO A 124 -8.12 -43.47 7.99
C PRO A 124 -8.45 -42.10 7.40
N THR A 125 -8.20 -41.04 8.17
CA THR A 125 -8.58 -39.69 7.76
C THR A 125 -7.40 -38.74 7.91
N LEU A 126 -7.15 -37.93 6.87
CA LEU A 126 -6.22 -36.80 6.87
C LEU A 126 -6.99 -35.53 7.12
N TYR A 127 -6.56 -34.75 8.09
CA TYR A 127 -7.02 -33.39 8.27
C TYR A 127 -6.04 -32.45 7.56
N ILE A 128 -6.53 -31.76 6.56
CA ILE A 128 -5.72 -30.98 5.66
C ILE A 128 -6.18 -29.53 5.57
N LYS A 129 -5.29 -28.69 5.09
CA LYS A 129 -5.58 -27.36 4.64
C LYS A 129 -5.15 -27.23 3.19
N TYR A 130 -6.09 -26.96 2.30
CA TYR A 130 -5.78 -26.72 0.90
C TYR A 130 -4.98 -25.44 0.75
N ILE A 131 -3.90 -25.50 -0.03
CA ILE A 131 -3.02 -24.36 -0.31
C ILE A 131 -3.35 -23.77 -1.66
N SER A 132 -3.57 -24.62 -2.69
CA SER A 132 -3.88 -24.17 -4.03
C SER A 132 -4.83 -25.11 -4.74
N SER A 133 -5.67 -24.55 -5.60
CA SER A 133 -6.50 -25.31 -6.53
C SER A 133 -5.65 -25.97 -7.63
N GLY A 134 -6.20 -26.99 -8.21
CA GLY A 134 -5.55 -27.80 -9.21
C GLY A 134 -5.83 -27.39 -10.65
N ASN A 135 -5.74 -28.37 -11.56
CA ASN A 135 -5.93 -28.18 -12.99
C ASN A 135 -7.42 -28.04 -13.36
N ILE A 136 -7.68 -27.46 -14.54
CA ILE A 136 -8.98 -27.51 -15.16
C ILE A 136 -9.03 -28.74 -16.06
N VAL A 137 -10.02 -29.62 -15.81
CA VAL A 137 -10.27 -30.78 -16.63
C VAL A 137 -11.72 -30.74 -17.07
N ASN A 138 -11.96 -30.78 -18.37
CA ASN A 138 -13.32 -30.69 -18.98
C ASN A 138 -14.09 -29.44 -18.53
N GLY A 139 -13.40 -28.28 -18.39
CA GLY A 139 -14.02 -27.03 -17.97
C GLY A 139 -14.26 -26.91 -16.45
N THR A 140 -13.92 -27.91 -15.65
CA THR A 140 -14.07 -27.87 -14.19
C THR A 140 -12.71 -27.81 -13.52
N GLN A 141 -12.49 -26.80 -12.68
CA GLN A 141 -11.28 -26.67 -11.88
C GLN A 141 -11.39 -27.53 -10.62
N PHE A 142 -10.36 -28.31 -10.36
CA PHE A 142 -10.26 -29.04 -9.12
C PHE A 142 -9.85 -28.11 -7.98
N THR A 143 -10.65 -28.08 -6.94
CA THR A 143 -10.41 -27.28 -5.73
C THR A 143 -10.18 -28.16 -4.52
N LYS A 144 -10.53 -29.44 -4.66
CA LYS A 144 -10.33 -30.51 -3.70
C LYS A 144 -9.68 -31.68 -4.39
N PHE A 145 -9.16 -32.58 -3.61
CA PHE A 145 -8.70 -33.86 -4.13
C PHE A 145 -9.86 -34.60 -4.79
N ALA A 146 -9.56 -35.30 -5.86
CA ALA A 146 -10.52 -36.15 -6.54
C ALA A 146 -10.75 -37.46 -5.74
N ASN A 147 -11.92 -38.09 -5.92
CA ASN A 147 -12.20 -39.37 -5.34
C ASN A 147 -11.36 -40.47 -6.01
N GLY A 148 -10.72 -41.34 -5.21
CA GLY A 148 -9.88 -42.43 -5.69
C GLY A 148 -8.51 -42.00 -6.22
N GLU A 149 -8.10 -40.74 -6.07
CA GLU A 149 -6.79 -40.32 -6.57
C GLU A 149 -5.63 -40.61 -5.61
N THR A 150 -4.46 -40.81 -6.18
CA THR A 150 -3.22 -40.97 -5.42
C THR A 150 -2.69 -39.62 -5.01
N LEU A 151 -2.37 -39.46 -3.74
CA LEU A 151 -1.72 -38.30 -3.15
C LEU A 151 -0.23 -38.60 -3.02
N VAL A 152 0.60 -37.63 -3.40
CA VAL A 152 2.05 -37.74 -3.38
C VAL A 152 2.66 -36.63 -2.50
N ASP A 153 3.85 -36.89 -1.96
CA ASP A 153 4.66 -35.92 -1.25
C ASP A 153 5.38 -34.94 -2.23
N GLU A 154 6.20 -34.06 -1.69
CA GLU A 154 7.02 -33.12 -2.47
C GLU A 154 8.03 -33.82 -3.42
N PHE A 155 8.40 -35.07 -3.16
CA PHE A 155 9.29 -35.88 -3.99
C PHE A 155 8.54 -36.77 -4.99
N ASN A 156 7.22 -36.60 -5.13
CA ASN A 156 6.33 -37.43 -5.94
C ASN A 156 6.20 -38.89 -5.48
N ASN A 157 6.52 -39.18 -4.22
CA ASN A 157 6.26 -40.55 -3.68
C ASN A 157 4.79 -40.66 -3.29
N PRO A 158 4.10 -41.76 -3.64
CA PRO A 158 2.73 -42.00 -3.20
C PRO A 158 2.65 -42.20 -1.69
N VAL A 159 1.86 -41.35 -1.03
CA VAL A 159 1.72 -41.35 0.45
C VAL A 159 0.32 -41.71 0.91
N ALA A 160 -0.69 -41.51 0.09
CA ALA A 160 -2.08 -41.88 0.39
C ALA A 160 -2.87 -42.07 -0.91
N VAL A 161 -4.03 -42.72 -0.83
CA VAL A 161 -5.02 -42.77 -1.91
C VAL A 161 -6.36 -42.37 -1.32
N THR A 162 -7.07 -41.42 -1.90
CA THR A 162 -8.40 -41.04 -1.43
C THR A 162 -9.39 -42.20 -1.66
N VAL A 163 -10.44 -42.28 -0.84
CA VAL A 163 -11.49 -43.27 -1.09
C VAL A 163 -12.26 -42.97 -2.37
N SER A 164 -12.90 -43.96 -2.93
CA SER A 164 -13.56 -43.88 -4.25
C SER A 164 -14.87 -43.06 -4.26
N GLN A 165 -15.41 -42.69 -3.10
CA GLN A 165 -16.65 -41.92 -2.97
C GLN A 165 -16.59 -41.03 -1.74
N ASN A 166 -17.07 -39.76 -1.87
CA ASN A 166 -17.19 -38.82 -0.78
C ASN A 166 -15.90 -38.61 0.03
N ALA A 167 -14.74 -38.69 -0.61
CA ALA A 167 -13.45 -38.61 0.05
C ALA A 167 -13.21 -37.27 0.74
N THR A 168 -13.76 -36.16 0.20
CA THR A 168 -13.46 -34.78 0.57
C THR A 168 -14.67 -33.99 1.04
N ASP A 169 -15.76 -34.67 1.44
CA ASP A 169 -17.03 -34.02 1.79
C ASP A 169 -17.13 -33.59 3.25
N TYR A 170 -16.10 -33.81 4.04
CA TYR A 170 -16.12 -33.61 5.48
C TYR A 170 -15.21 -32.51 5.92
N VAL A 171 -15.62 -31.84 6.99
CA VAL A 171 -14.86 -30.76 7.66
C VAL A 171 -14.69 -31.16 9.12
N GLY A 172 -13.46 -31.08 9.62
CA GLY A 172 -13.14 -31.34 11.01
C GLY A 172 -12.63 -30.07 11.71
N SER A 173 -12.52 -30.14 13.01
CA SER A 173 -11.97 -29.09 13.86
C SER A 173 -10.83 -29.60 14.72
N ALA A 174 -9.85 -28.74 14.97
CA ALA A 174 -8.68 -29.05 15.78
C ALA A 174 -8.27 -27.88 16.66
N ALA A 175 -7.59 -28.19 17.74
CA ALA A 175 -6.88 -27.22 18.56
C ALA A 175 -5.41 -27.64 18.65
N TYR A 176 -4.54 -26.65 18.84
CA TYR A 176 -3.11 -26.87 18.90
C TYR A 176 -2.45 -25.99 19.97
N ILE A 177 -1.31 -26.45 20.44
CA ILE A 177 -0.39 -25.73 21.27
C ILE A 177 1.02 -25.86 20.68
N THR A 178 1.78 -24.78 20.67
CA THR A 178 3.21 -24.83 20.31
C THR A 178 4.04 -25.10 21.55
N GLU A 179 5.31 -25.49 21.35
CA GLU A 179 6.23 -25.72 22.47
C GLU A 179 6.32 -24.50 23.39
N GLY A 180 6.31 -24.77 24.70
CA GLY A 180 6.37 -23.74 25.71
C GLY A 180 6.67 -24.28 27.07
N VAL A 181 6.88 -23.41 28.06
CA VAL A 181 7.09 -23.78 29.46
C VAL A 181 5.96 -23.18 30.29
N TYR A 182 5.32 -24.02 31.08
CA TYR A 182 4.19 -23.68 31.93
C TYR A 182 4.55 -23.83 33.39
N PHE A 183 4.04 -22.92 34.22
CA PHE A 183 4.14 -23.05 35.67
C PHE A 183 3.01 -23.94 36.17
N ILE A 184 3.32 -25.19 36.53
CA ILE A 184 2.37 -26.23 36.90
C ILE A 184 2.79 -26.85 38.22
N ARG A 185 1.94 -26.78 39.23
CA ARG A 185 2.13 -27.38 40.54
C ARG A 185 3.46 -27.05 41.21
N GLY A 186 3.94 -25.82 40.95
CA GLY A 186 5.21 -25.34 41.46
C GLY A 186 6.44 -25.70 40.62
N PHE A 187 6.24 -26.35 39.48
CA PHE A 187 7.29 -26.69 38.53
C PHE A 187 7.18 -25.91 37.25
N PHE A 188 8.32 -25.70 36.58
CA PHE A 188 8.37 -25.19 35.22
C PHE A 188 8.38 -26.36 34.24
N VAL A 189 7.21 -26.71 33.74
CA VAL A 189 6.99 -27.91 32.93
C VAL A 189 7.08 -27.54 31.45
N THR A 190 7.96 -28.20 30.70
CA THR A 190 8.06 -28.08 29.25
C THR A 190 6.94 -28.86 28.61
N VAL A 191 6.16 -28.17 27.79
CA VAL A 191 5.06 -28.77 27.03
C VAL A 191 5.45 -28.74 25.54
N PRO A 192 5.63 -29.89 24.89
CA PRO A 192 5.98 -29.93 23.47
C PRO A 192 4.78 -29.49 22.59
N GLN A 193 5.06 -29.20 21.33
CA GLN A 193 4.00 -28.92 20.35
C GLN A 193 3.04 -30.11 20.25
N GLN A 194 1.75 -29.84 20.33
CA GLN A 194 0.69 -30.83 20.25
C GLN A 194 -0.51 -30.29 19.47
N THR A 195 -1.19 -31.17 18.76
CA THR A 195 -2.44 -30.86 18.05
C THR A 195 -3.46 -31.96 18.34
N ILE A 196 -4.67 -31.59 18.72
CA ILE A 196 -5.77 -32.52 18.92
C ILE A 196 -6.94 -32.22 17.98
N ILE A 197 -7.61 -33.27 17.54
CA ILE A 197 -8.86 -33.18 16.79
C ILE A 197 -10.01 -32.98 17.79
N LEU A 198 -10.75 -31.89 17.60
CA LEU A 198 -11.92 -31.59 18.43
C LEU A 198 -13.12 -32.42 17.96
N ASP A 199 -13.57 -32.15 16.74
CA ASP A 199 -14.61 -32.97 16.08
C ASP A 199 -14.06 -33.50 14.76
N GLN A 200 -14.28 -34.78 14.52
CA GLN A 200 -13.71 -35.45 13.35
C GLN A 200 -14.34 -34.97 12.05
N TYR A 201 -15.65 -34.70 12.07
CA TYR A 201 -16.42 -34.39 10.86
C TYR A 201 -17.42 -33.26 11.09
N SER A 202 -17.15 -32.36 12.05
CA SER A 202 -17.95 -31.20 12.37
C SER A 202 -17.07 -29.96 12.58
N ASN A 203 -17.61 -28.82 12.21
CA ASN A 203 -16.96 -27.49 12.40
C ASN A 203 -17.58 -26.68 13.55
N PHE A 204 -18.42 -27.32 14.39
CA PHE A 204 -19.10 -26.69 15.52
C PHE A 204 -18.70 -27.28 16.89
N PRO A 205 -17.39 -27.36 17.20
CA PRO A 205 -16.96 -27.95 18.47
C PRO A 205 -17.43 -27.11 19.66
N SER A 206 -17.84 -27.79 20.74
CA SER A 206 -18.20 -27.19 22.02
C SER A 206 -17.44 -27.89 23.13
N TYR A 207 -16.24 -27.41 23.43
CA TYR A 207 -15.29 -28.03 24.36
C TYR A 207 -14.51 -26.99 25.17
N LYS A 208 -14.11 -27.42 26.38
CA LYS A 208 -12.97 -26.86 27.09
C LYS A 208 -11.72 -27.53 26.59
N ILE A 209 -10.73 -26.79 26.21
CA ILE A 209 -9.46 -27.28 25.66
C ILE A 209 -8.36 -26.85 26.60
N GLY A 210 -7.53 -27.77 27.04
CA GLY A 210 -6.49 -27.47 28.00
C GLY A 210 -5.48 -28.58 28.14
N LEU A 211 -4.60 -28.41 29.12
CA LEU A 211 -3.59 -29.41 29.48
C LEU A 211 -4.09 -30.32 30.59
N SER A 212 -4.11 -31.61 30.34
CA SER A 212 -4.26 -32.62 31.39
C SER A 212 -2.89 -32.92 31.98
N VAL A 213 -2.74 -32.65 33.25
CA VAL A 213 -1.49 -32.81 33.99
C VAL A 213 -1.46 -34.20 34.66
N GLN A 214 -0.48 -35.00 34.30
CA GLN A 214 -0.26 -36.32 34.81
C GLN A 214 1.10 -36.38 35.54
N GLU A 215 1.08 -36.88 36.75
CA GLU A 215 2.29 -37.19 37.52
C GLU A 215 2.52 -38.68 37.51
N SER A 216 3.73 -39.10 37.33
CA SER A 216 4.15 -40.49 37.35
C SER A 216 5.54 -40.64 37.95
N ILE A 217 5.78 -41.77 38.55
CA ILE A 217 7.09 -42.15 39.05
C ILE A 217 7.73 -43.06 38.03
N VAL A 218 8.88 -42.67 37.51
CA VAL A 218 9.68 -43.46 36.57
C VAL A 218 10.73 -44.22 37.38
N THR A 219 10.67 -45.53 37.30
CA THR A 219 11.60 -46.46 37.98
C THR A 219 12.60 -47.04 36.98
N ALA A 220 13.68 -47.62 37.45
CA ALA A 220 14.65 -48.31 36.61
C ALA A 220 14.06 -49.47 35.77
N GLU A 221 12.91 -50.02 36.20
CA GLU A 221 12.19 -51.07 35.44
C GLU A 221 11.47 -50.48 34.22
N THR A 222 11.01 -49.20 34.33
CA THR A 222 10.32 -48.52 33.24
C THR A 222 11.23 -47.76 32.32
N ASP A 223 12.40 -47.31 32.83
CA ASP A 223 13.44 -46.65 32.07
C ASP A 223 14.83 -47.24 32.37
N SER A 224 15.32 -48.02 31.44
CA SER A 224 16.61 -48.68 31.57
C SER A 224 17.82 -47.74 31.69
N SER A 225 17.67 -46.48 31.36
CA SER A 225 18.73 -45.48 31.54
C SER A 225 19.02 -45.17 33.01
N LEU A 226 18.13 -45.54 33.91
CA LEU A 226 18.28 -45.36 35.32
C LEU A 226 19.09 -46.47 36.04
N TYR A 227 19.51 -47.52 35.33
CA TYR A 227 20.45 -48.49 35.83
C TYR A 227 21.88 -47.92 35.83
N ASP A 228 22.68 -48.33 36.80
CA ASP A 228 24.08 -47.97 36.86
C ASP A 228 24.85 -48.48 35.63
N ASN A 229 25.48 -47.55 34.88
CA ASN A 229 26.20 -47.84 33.66
C ASN A 229 27.71 -48.02 33.86
N ALA A 230 28.21 -48.03 35.09
CA ALA A 230 29.62 -48.15 35.40
C ALA A 230 30.12 -49.61 35.19
N VAL A 231 30.48 -49.91 33.98
CA VAL A 231 30.97 -51.24 33.57
C VAL A 231 32.23 -51.56 34.37
N GLY A 232 32.25 -52.75 35.03
CA GLY A 232 33.36 -53.18 35.88
C GLY A 232 33.29 -52.79 37.36
N SER A 233 32.25 -52.06 37.78
CA SER A 233 31.94 -51.85 39.19
C SER A 233 31.05 -52.94 39.78
N SER A 234 31.08 -53.13 41.08
CA SER A 234 30.18 -54.06 41.76
C SER A 234 28.70 -53.70 41.67
N ASN A 235 28.41 -52.45 41.35
CA ASN A 235 27.05 -51.92 41.21
C ASN A 235 26.54 -51.83 39.77
N TYR A 236 27.28 -52.32 38.82
CA TYR A 236 26.85 -52.38 37.42
C TYR A 236 25.43 -52.98 37.29
N THR A 237 24.52 -52.27 36.59
CA THR A 237 23.11 -52.64 36.49
C THR A 237 22.29 -52.57 37.78
N ALA A 238 22.81 -51.95 38.86
CA ALA A 238 21.98 -51.67 40.03
C ALA A 238 20.95 -50.57 39.71
N PRO A 239 19.67 -50.69 40.19
CA PRO A 239 18.67 -49.70 39.97
C PRO A 239 19.04 -48.40 40.68
N GLY A 240 18.97 -47.28 39.95
CA GLY A 240 19.15 -45.95 40.50
C GLY A 240 17.88 -45.43 41.20
N ALA A 241 17.95 -44.19 41.64
CA ALA A 241 16.79 -43.54 42.27
C ALA A 241 15.69 -43.32 41.27
N ASP A 242 14.43 -43.36 41.70
CA ASP A 242 13.27 -43.08 40.88
C ASP A 242 13.17 -41.58 40.55
N ARG A 243 12.39 -41.27 39.54
CA ARG A 243 12.18 -39.88 39.02
C ARG A 243 10.71 -39.52 39.06
N LEU A 244 10.38 -38.35 39.58
CA LEU A 244 9.06 -37.75 39.42
C LEU A 244 8.99 -37.14 38.02
N LYS A 245 8.06 -37.60 37.20
CA LYS A 245 7.78 -37.10 35.88
C LYS A 245 6.44 -36.39 35.87
N ILE A 246 6.39 -35.20 35.32
CA ILE A 246 5.18 -34.40 35.13
C ILE A 246 4.98 -34.22 33.62
N ASP A 247 3.94 -34.84 33.11
CA ASP A 247 3.53 -34.69 31.70
C ASP A 247 2.29 -33.80 31.60
N ALA A 248 2.25 -32.92 30.62
CA ALA A 248 1.11 -32.08 30.31
C ALA A 248 0.66 -32.37 28.85
N VAL A 249 -0.49 -33.00 28.72
CA VAL A 249 -1.03 -33.46 27.44
C VAL A 249 -2.23 -32.61 27.06
N LEU A 250 -2.22 -32.09 25.82
CA LEU A 250 -3.32 -31.31 25.28
C LEU A 250 -4.56 -32.21 25.12
N THR A 251 -5.63 -31.88 25.82
CA THR A 251 -6.88 -32.63 25.82
C THR A 251 -8.09 -31.73 25.68
N LYS A 252 -9.23 -32.32 25.39
CA LYS A 252 -10.53 -31.66 25.37
C LYS A 252 -11.45 -32.26 26.42
N GLN A 253 -12.27 -31.42 27.03
CA GLN A 253 -13.34 -31.83 27.96
C GLN A 253 -14.67 -31.24 27.50
N ASP A 254 -15.78 -31.86 27.84
CA ASP A 254 -17.10 -31.28 27.57
C ASP A 254 -17.24 -29.91 28.19
N ILE A 255 -17.93 -29.00 27.50
CA ILE A 255 -18.08 -27.59 27.96
C ILE A 255 -18.77 -27.51 29.33
N ASN A 256 -19.63 -28.48 29.65
CA ASN A 256 -20.38 -28.54 30.90
C ASN A 256 -19.64 -29.36 31.99
N PHE A 257 -18.48 -29.93 31.70
CA PHE A 257 -17.70 -30.66 32.66
C PHE A 257 -17.30 -29.78 33.86
N GLY A 258 -17.43 -30.32 35.06
CA GLY A 258 -17.08 -29.58 36.28
C GLY A 258 -15.60 -29.24 36.39
N SER A 259 -15.21 -28.61 37.49
CA SER A 259 -13.81 -28.30 37.75
C SER A 259 -13.00 -29.57 37.98
N ASP A 260 -11.91 -29.74 37.29
CA ASP A 260 -10.92 -30.82 37.44
C ASP A 260 -9.58 -30.19 37.79
N SER A 261 -9.02 -30.55 38.95
CA SER A 261 -7.74 -29.98 39.42
C SER A 261 -6.53 -30.45 38.60
N SER A 262 -6.72 -31.51 37.80
CA SER A 262 -5.68 -32.02 36.88
C SER A 262 -5.76 -31.40 35.48
N PHE A 263 -6.76 -30.55 35.24
CA PHE A 263 -6.99 -29.94 33.93
C PHE A 263 -6.78 -28.41 33.99
N ILE A 264 -5.85 -27.91 33.20
CA ILE A 264 -5.57 -26.49 33.04
C ILE A 264 -6.27 -26.03 31.76
N GLU A 265 -7.38 -25.31 31.92
CA GLU A 265 -8.11 -24.77 30.79
C GLU A 265 -7.29 -23.67 30.09
N LEU A 266 -7.13 -23.77 28.79
CA LEU A 266 -6.41 -22.78 27.96
C LEU A 266 -7.36 -21.99 27.08
N LEU A 267 -8.37 -22.65 26.51
CA LEU A 267 -9.41 -21.99 25.72
C LEU A 267 -10.73 -22.76 25.78
N ARG A 268 -11.84 -22.04 25.57
CA ARG A 268 -13.18 -22.61 25.56
C ARG A 268 -13.87 -22.23 24.25
N LEU A 269 -14.40 -23.24 23.59
CA LEU A 269 -15.19 -23.09 22.37
C LEU A 269 -16.65 -23.48 22.65
N ASP A 270 -17.59 -22.70 22.08
CA ASP A 270 -18.98 -23.07 22.03
C ASP A 270 -19.49 -22.91 20.59
N LYS A 271 -20.04 -23.99 20.05
CA LYS A 271 -20.52 -24.08 18.66
C LYS A 271 -19.52 -23.49 17.65
N GLY A 272 -18.24 -23.83 17.83
CA GLY A 272 -17.14 -23.40 16.97
C GLY A 272 -16.65 -21.97 17.19
N LYS A 273 -17.21 -21.24 18.14
CA LYS A 273 -16.79 -19.88 18.47
C LYS A 273 -15.98 -19.83 19.76
N LEU A 274 -14.95 -19.01 19.79
CA LEU A 274 -14.17 -18.79 21.00
C LEU A 274 -15.01 -17.99 21.99
N VAL A 275 -15.26 -18.60 23.16
CA VAL A 275 -16.00 -18.00 24.26
C VAL A 275 -15.03 -17.39 25.27
N GLU A 276 -13.97 -18.12 25.59
CA GLU A 276 -13.00 -17.72 26.59
C GLU A 276 -11.62 -18.22 26.19
N GLN A 277 -10.61 -17.37 26.37
CA GLN A 277 -9.22 -17.75 26.31
C GLN A 277 -8.57 -17.35 27.63
N VAL A 278 -8.07 -18.34 28.34
CA VAL A 278 -7.49 -18.10 29.66
C VAL A 278 -6.18 -17.35 29.49
N GLN A 279 -6.13 -16.16 30.06
CA GLN A 279 -4.93 -15.34 30.10
C GLN A 279 -4.04 -15.84 31.25
N ALA A 280 -2.84 -16.16 30.94
CA ALA A 280 -2.11 -17.12 31.68
C ALA A 280 -1.14 -16.57 32.71
N SER A 281 -0.86 -15.26 32.90
CA SER A 281 0.21 -14.91 33.83
C SER A 281 0.09 -13.53 34.45
N VAL A 282 0.54 -13.41 35.71
CA VAL A 282 0.74 -12.13 36.40
C VAL A 282 1.82 -11.29 35.71
N TYR A 283 2.75 -11.93 35.00
CA TYR A 283 3.73 -11.28 34.14
C TYR A 283 3.06 -10.61 32.95
N ASP A 284 1.96 -11.19 32.46
CA ASP A 284 1.11 -10.56 31.43
C ASP A 284 0.59 -9.19 31.88
N GLU A 285 0.33 -8.98 33.15
CA GLU A 285 -0.14 -7.69 33.66
C GLU A 285 0.96 -6.60 33.57
N LEU A 286 2.19 -6.95 33.89
CA LEU A 286 3.32 -6.03 33.72
C LEU A 286 3.60 -5.77 32.22
N GLU A 287 3.62 -6.82 31.43
CA GLU A 287 3.82 -6.74 29.98
C GLU A 287 2.69 -5.93 29.31
N LYS A 288 1.44 -6.17 29.69
CA LYS A 288 0.28 -5.40 29.21
C LYS A 288 0.38 -3.93 29.64
N ASN A 289 0.77 -3.65 30.86
CA ASN A 289 0.93 -2.28 31.33
C ASN A 289 2.04 -1.55 30.58
N LEU A 290 3.17 -2.21 30.34
CA LEU A 290 4.27 -1.67 29.55
C LEU A 290 3.87 -1.47 28.08
N ALA A 291 3.20 -2.45 27.49
CA ALA A 291 2.72 -2.38 26.12
C ALA A 291 1.63 -1.31 25.97
N ARG A 292 0.73 -1.17 26.95
CA ARG A 292 -0.27 -0.11 26.95
C ARG A 292 0.36 1.27 27.06
N ARG A 293 1.35 1.43 27.92
CA ARG A 293 2.12 2.67 28.03
C ARG A 293 2.81 3.02 26.72
N THR A 294 3.43 2.04 26.07
CA THR A 294 4.05 2.23 24.76
C THR A 294 2.99 2.60 23.71
N TYR A 295 1.79 2.01 23.80
CA TYR A 295 0.69 2.40 22.92
C TYR A 295 0.23 3.85 23.16
N ASP A 296 0.13 4.28 24.42
CA ASP A 296 -0.27 5.65 24.77
C ASP A 296 0.78 6.68 24.31
N GLU A 297 2.06 6.30 24.26
CA GLU A 297 3.17 7.17 23.82
C GLU A 297 3.41 7.12 22.30
N SER A 298 3.22 5.99 21.64
CA SER A 298 3.67 5.72 20.25
C SER A 298 2.61 5.12 19.34
N GLY A 299 1.43 4.77 19.87
CA GLY A 299 0.36 4.14 19.10
C GLY A 299 0.61 2.66 18.80
N ASN A 300 -0.05 2.13 17.77
CA ASN A 300 0.17 0.76 17.31
C ASN A 300 1.52 0.64 16.60
N TYR A 301 2.21 -0.48 16.79
CA TYR A 301 3.48 -0.70 16.11
C TYR A 301 3.70 -2.17 15.77
N THR A 302 4.54 -2.40 14.78
CA THR A 302 4.99 -3.72 14.34
C THR A 302 6.48 -3.88 14.63
N ILE A 303 6.87 -5.07 15.04
CA ILE A 303 8.29 -5.41 15.21
C ILE A 303 8.87 -5.88 13.88
N ASN A 304 8.08 -6.61 13.12
CA ASN A 304 8.43 -7.07 11.78
C ASN A 304 7.47 -6.44 10.76
N ASP A 305 7.94 -6.22 9.55
CA ASP A 305 7.10 -5.79 8.45
C ASP A 305 5.96 -6.78 8.21
N ILE A 306 4.76 -6.24 8.10
CA ILE A 306 3.58 -7.05 7.83
C ILE A 306 3.43 -7.16 6.32
N ASN A 307 3.69 -8.35 5.78
CA ASN A 307 3.38 -8.67 4.41
C ASN A 307 2.02 -9.35 4.34
N LEU A 308 1.15 -8.78 3.55
CA LEU A 308 -0.21 -9.26 3.37
C LEU A 308 -0.46 -9.44 1.88
N LYS A 309 -0.95 -10.61 1.50
CA LYS A 309 -1.39 -10.89 0.13
C LYS A 309 -2.86 -11.23 0.15
N ILE A 310 -3.61 -10.61 -0.74
CA ILE A 310 -5.03 -10.90 -0.92
C ILE A 310 -5.18 -11.66 -2.23
N ARG A 311 -5.88 -12.78 -2.16
CA ARG A 311 -6.13 -13.66 -3.30
C ARG A 311 -7.61 -13.96 -3.41
N GLU A 312 -8.07 -14.24 -4.61
CA GLU A 312 -9.40 -14.82 -4.79
C GLU A 312 -9.48 -16.18 -4.12
N THR A 313 -10.56 -16.41 -3.40
CA THR A 313 -10.81 -17.69 -2.74
C THR A 313 -11.80 -18.49 -3.54
N TYR A 314 -11.50 -19.74 -3.77
CA TYR A 314 -12.51 -20.72 -4.12
C TYR A 314 -13.16 -21.23 -2.85
N ASN A 315 -14.40 -20.88 -2.63
CA ASN A 315 -15.13 -21.30 -1.46
C ASN A 315 -16.53 -21.76 -1.85
N ASP A 316 -16.78 -23.03 -1.73
CA ASP A 316 -18.08 -23.67 -1.92
C ASP A 316 -18.88 -23.77 -0.61
N GLY A 317 -18.45 -23.04 0.44
CA GLY A 317 -18.98 -23.14 1.79
C GLY A 317 -18.36 -24.26 2.63
N LYS A 318 -17.53 -25.10 2.03
CA LYS A 318 -16.89 -26.24 2.69
C LYS A 318 -15.37 -26.24 2.55
N ASN A 319 -14.85 -25.47 1.63
CA ASN A 319 -13.42 -25.45 1.28
C ASN A 319 -12.88 -24.05 1.27
N ASN A 320 -11.87 -23.78 2.09
CA ASN A 320 -11.17 -22.50 2.16
C ASN A 320 -9.90 -22.50 1.28
N GLY A 321 -10.02 -23.07 0.10
CA GLY A 321 -8.92 -23.15 -0.85
C GLY A 321 -8.55 -21.80 -1.45
N VAL A 322 -7.30 -21.68 -1.84
CA VAL A 322 -6.77 -20.53 -2.57
C VAL A 322 -6.63 -20.91 -4.04
N TYR A 323 -7.07 -20.04 -4.94
CA TYR A 323 -6.87 -20.28 -6.35
C TYR A 323 -5.40 -20.40 -6.71
N LYS A 324 -5.12 -21.34 -7.60
CA LYS A 324 -3.84 -21.37 -8.29
C LYS A 324 -3.80 -20.16 -9.23
N LEU A 325 -2.84 -19.29 -8.99
CA LEU A 325 -2.68 -18.04 -9.73
C LEU A 325 -2.25 -18.23 -11.19
N ASN A 326 -1.77 -19.41 -11.54
CA ASN A 326 -1.29 -19.76 -12.87
C ASN A 326 -2.24 -20.76 -13.49
N ASP A 327 -3.03 -20.32 -14.43
CA ASP A 327 -3.81 -21.18 -15.29
C ASP A 327 -3.09 -21.35 -16.63
N THR A 328 -3.24 -22.50 -17.27
CA THR A 328 -2.64 -22.78 -18.57
C THR A 328 -3.73 -22.75 -19.62
N LEU A 329 -3.62 -21.82 -20.57
CA LEU A 329 -4.51 -21.78 -21.72
C LEU A 329 -4.28 -22.99 -22.63
N SER A 330 -5.22 -23.21 -23.54
CA SER A 330 -5.13 -24.29 -24.54
C SER A 330 -3.89 -24.19 -25.46
N ASP A 331 -3.30 -22.98 -25.59
CA ASP A 331 -2.09 -22.71 -26.33
C ASP A 331 -0.80 -22.90 -25.49
N GLY A 332 -0.94 -23.35 -24.23
CA GLY A 332 0.16 -23.59 -23.31
C GLY A 332 0.65 -22.36 -22.56
N ARG A 333 0.08 -21.18 -22.78
CA ARG A 333 0.43 -19.98 -22.04
C ARG A 333 -0.23 -19.97 -20.66
N LYS A 334 0.48 -19.46 -19.68
CA LYS A 334 -0.05 -19.25 -18.35
C LYS A 334 -0.77 -17.93 -18.25
N VAL A 335 -1.93 -17.93 -17.62
CA VAL A 335 -2.64 -16.72 -17.22
C VAL A 335 -2.47 -16.56 -15.72
N LEU A 336 -1.80 -15.49 -15.34
CA LEU A 336 -1.64 -15.14 -13.94
C LEU A 336 -2.96 -14.56 -13.41
N ASN A 337 -3.38 -15.02 -12.22
CA ASN A 337 -4.50 -14.42 -11.49
C ASN A 337 -5.84 -14.42 -12.25
N ARG A 338 -6.11 -15.45 -13.03
CA ARG A 338 -7.41 -15.55 -13.71
C ARG A 338 -8.54 -15.59 -12.67
N GLN A 339 -9.54 -14.75 -12.87
CA GLN A 339 -10.77 -14.82 -12.09
C GLN A 339 -11.52 -16.13 -12.37
N PRO A 340 -12.09 -16.78 -11.36
CA PRO A 340 -12.98 -17.90 -11.57
C PRO A 340 -14.16 -17.49 -12.46
N THR A 341 -14.49 -18.36 -13.36
CA THR A 341 -15.68 -18.22 -14.21
C THR A 341 -16.73 -19.25 -13.85
N ALA A 342 -17.94 -19.11 -14.38
CA ALA A 342 -18.99 -20.13 -14.20
C ALA A 342 -18.58 -21.51 -14.75
N GLU A 343 -17.67 -21.55 -15.73
CA GLU A 343 -17.11 -22.77 -16.31
C GLU A 343 -16.18 -23.53 -15.36
N ASP A 344 -15.66 -22.87 -14.34
CA ASP A 344 -14.84 -23.46 -13.29
C ASP A 344 -15.69 -24.13 -12.18
N GLY A 345 -16.91 -24.51 -12.43
CA GLY A 345 -17.79 -25.18 -11.49
C GLY A 345 -18.33 -24.23 -10.39
N ASN A 346 -18.07 -24.52 -9.12
CA ASN A 346 -18.52 -23.68 -7.99
C ASN A 346 -17.75 -22.35 -7.86
N ALA A 347 -17.04 -21.91 -8.87
CA ALA A 347 -16.25 -20.69 -8.86
C ALA A 347 -17.08 -19.43 -8.56
N ILE A 348 -18.37 -19.44 -8.86
CA ILE A 348 -19.28 -18.32 -8.56
C ILE A 348 -19.29 -18.02 -7.06
N ASN A 349 -19.25 -19.02 -6.21
CA ASN A 349 -19.20 -18.85 -4.77
C ASN A 349 -17.84 -18.29 -4.29
N GLY A 350 -16.78 -18.56 -5.03
CA GLY A 350 -15.45 -18.00 -4.78
C GLY A 350 -15.34 -16.50 -5.04
N LEU A 351 -16.22 -15.94 -5.87
CA LEU A 351 -16.25 -14.50 -6.13
C LEU A 351 -16.69 -13.68 -4.92
N ASP A 352 -17.34 -14.29 -3.94
CA ASP A 352 -17.84 -13.62 -2.74
C ASP A 352 -16.79 -13.56 -1.62
N TYR A 353 -15.65 -14.20 -1.79
CA TYR A 353 -14.66 -14.36 -0.74
C TYR A 353 -13.26 -14.00 -1.23
N TYR A 354 -12.47 -13.44 -0.31
CA TYR A 354 -11.01 -13.32 -0.43
C TYR A 354 -10.33 -14.21 0.58
N THR A 355 -9.19 -14.76 0.20
CA THR A 355 -8.24 -15.34 1.14
C THR A 355 -7.11 -14.34 1.37
N ILE A 356 -6.94 -13.93 2.61
CA ILE A 356 -5.85 -13.10 3.06
C ILE A 356 -4.74 -14.03 3.54
N GLU A 357 -3.61 -14.03 2.84
CA GLU A 357 -2.37 -14.68 3.26
C GLU A 357 -1.57 -13.67 4.08
N LEU A 358 -1.39 -13.98 5.34
CA LEU A 358 -0.63 -13.17 6.29
C LEU A 358 0.68 -13.89 6.62
N ASP A 359 1.80 -13.26 6.34
CA ASP A 359 3.11 -13.76 6.71
C ASP A 359 3.30 -13.72 8.24
N PRO A 360 4.25 -14.50 8.81
CA PRO A 360 4.59 -14.44 10.21
C PRO A 360 4.87 -13.00 10.63
N LEU A 361 4.26 -12.58 11.74
CA LEU A 361 4.41 -11.21 12.24
C LEU A 361 4.39 -11.17 13.75
N LYS A 362 5.05 -10.17 14.30
CA LYS A 362 4.89 -9.75 15.68
C LYS A 362 4.53 -8.26 15.70
N ALA A 363 3.41 -7.95 16.35
CA ALA A 363 2.87 -6.60 16.41
C ALA A 363 2.22 -6.34 17.77
N TYR A 364 2.09 -5.07 18.13
CA TYR A 364 1.32 -4.62 19.28
C TYR A 364 0.20 -3.70 18.83
N VAL A 365 -1.03 -4.12 19.10
CA VAL A 365 -2.24 -3.40 18.72
C VAL A 365 -3.01 -3.03 19.98
N LYS A 366 -3.20 -1.74 20.23
CA LYS A 366 -3.78 -1.20 21.48
C LYS A 366 -3.12 -1.76 22.75
N GLY A 367 -1.81 -2.00 22.69
CA GLY A 367 -1.05 -2.58 23.77
C GLY A 367 -1.14 -4.10 23.92
N TYR A 368 -1.85 -4.80 23.01
CA TYR A 368 -1.90 -6.26 23.02
C TYR A 368 -0.89 -6.85 22.03
N GLU A 369 -0.13 -7.82 22.49
CA GLU A 369 0.79 -8.56 21.62
C GLU A 369 0.02 -9.46 20.66
N ILE A 370 0.35 -9.34 19.38
CA ILE A 370 -0.07 -10.26 18.33
C ILE A 370 1.20 -10.92 17.80
N ASN A 371 1.37 -12.18 18.11
CA ASN A 371 2.51 -12.96 17.65
C ASN A 371 2.03 -14.10 16.76
N ASN A 372 2.28 -13.98 15.47
CA ASN A 372 1.94 -14.99 14.49
C ASN A 372 3.23 -15.58 13.90
N THR A 373 3.55 -16.81 14.29
CA THR A 373 4.81 -17.48 13.95
C THR A 373 4.76 -18.25 12.62
N SER A 374 3.57 -18.41 12.04
CA SER A 374 3.38 -19.14 10.78
C SER A 374 2.48 -18.36 9.83
N LYS A 375 2.55 -18.68 8.53
CA LYS A 375 1.60 -18.12 7.57
C LYS A 375 0.17 -18.46 7.98
N LYS A 376 -0.67 -17.43 8.01
CA LYS A 376 -2.10 -17.59 8.25
C LYS A 376 -2.88 -17.28 6.99
N TYR A 377 -3.93 -18.04 6.78
CA TYR A 377 -4.86 -17.84 5.68
C TYR A 377 -6.22 -17.54 6.27
N LEU A 378 -6.73 -16.36 6.01
CA LEU A 378 -8.04 -15.93 6.48
C LEU A 378 -8.95 -15.80 5.27
N THR A 379 -10.04 -16.53 5.25
CA THR A 379 -11.09 -16.36 4.26
C THR A 379 -12.10 -15.37 4.80
N VAL A 380 -12.30 -14.28 4.09
CA VAL A 380 -13.25 -13.24 4.44
C VAL A 380 -14.22 -13.04 3.30
N GLU A 381 -15.45 -12.76 3.60
CA GLU A 381 -16.40 -12.31 2.60
C GLU A 381 -15.84 -11.04 1.94
N LYS A 382 -16.02 -10.92 0.64
CA LYS A 382 -15.66 -9.69 -0.05
C LYS A 382 -16.39 -8.54 0.63
N PRO A 383 -15.65 -7.62 1.21
CA PRO A 383 -16.19 -6.78 2.28
C PRO A 383 -17.06 -5.72 1.73
N ARG A 384 -17.98 -5.91 0.92
CA ARG A 384 -18.88 -4.78 0.61
C ARG A 384 -20.03 -5.19 -0.28
N SER A 385 -21.21 -4.84 0.16
CA SER A 385 -22.25 -4.48 -0.75
C SER A 385 -21.72 -3.43 -1.74
N SER A 386 -21.62 -3.77 -3.00
CA SER A 386 -21.31 -2.80 -4.04
C SER A 386 -22.48 -1.82 -4.16
N LEU A 387 -22.16 -0.53 -4.24
CA LEU A 387 -23.11 0.53 -4.44
C LEU A 387 -23.25 0.80 -5.95
N SER A 388 -24.46 0.73 -6.46
CA SER A 388 -24.82 1.26 -7.77
C SER A 388 -25.39 2.67 -7.59
N LEU A 389 -24.74 3.65 -8.20
CA LEU A 389 -25.21 5.04 -8.17
C LEU A 389 -26.16 5.30 -9.33
N ASN A 390 -27.41 5.52 -9.02
CA ASN A 390 -28.44 5.81 -10.02
C ASN A 390 -28.92 7.26 -9.86
N ASN A 391 -28.85 8.03 -10.93
CA ASN A 391 -29.35 9.42 -10.99
C ASN A 391 -28.88 10.30 -9.82
N GLN A 392 -27.67 10.09 -9.35
CA GLN A 392 -27.07 10.85 -8.25
C GLN A 392 -26.09 11.86 -8.79
N GLY A 393 -26.25 13.12 -8.43
CA GLY A 393 -25.26 14.16 -8.71
C GLY A 393 -23.97 13.89 -7.95
N ILE A 394 -22.87 13.75 -8.67
CA ILE A 394 -21.54 13.60 -8.10
C ILE A 394 -20.75 14.87 -8.44
N SER A 395 -20.25 15.55 -7.41
CA SER A 395 -19.32 16.64 -7.61
C SER A 395 -17.89 16.12 -7.44
N SER A 396 -17.06 16.28 -8.46
CA SER A 396 -15.63 16.03 -8.37
C SER A 396 -14.88 17.35 -8.21
N ILE A 397 -13.87 17.31 -7.37
CA ILE A 397 -13.01 18.46 -7.10
C ILE A 397 -11.59 18.01 -7.43
N PHE A 398 -10.88 18.76 -8.27
CA PHE A 398 -9.54 18.42 -8.72
C PHE A 398 -8.51 19.26 -7.94
N GLY A 399 -7.89 18.65 -6.94
CA GLY A 399 -6.77 19.22 -6.21
C GLY A 399 -7.09 20.45 -5.39
N ASN A 400 -6.05 21.17 -5.02
CA ASN A 400 -6.18 22.50 -4.49
C ASN A 400 -6.61 23.43 -5.60
N TYR A 401 -7.87 23.81 -5.56
CA TYR A 401 -8.40 24.74 -6.52
C TYR A 401 -8.95 25.98 -5.83
N PHE A 402 -8.94 27.04 -6.60
CA PHE A 402 -9.54 28.31 -6.21
C PHE A 402 -10.53 28.74 -7.28
N THR A 403 -11.54 29.47 -6.88
CA THR A 403 -12.28 30.27 -7.82
C THR A 403 -11.86 31.74 -7.64
N LEU A 404 -11.40 32.35 -8.73
CA LEU A 404 -11.03 33.74 -8.81
C LEU A 404 -12.21 34.51 -9.43
N LYS A 405 -12.75 35.47 -8.72
CA LYS A 405 -13.77 36.34 -9.28
C LYS A 405 -13.10 37.35 -10.24
N VAL A 406 -13.51 37.29 -11.49
CA VAL A 406 -12.97 38.17 -12.55
C VAL A 406 -13.91 39.35 -12.76
N SER A 407 -13.34 40.57 -12.84
CA SER A 407 -14.09 41.81 -13.12
C SER A 407 -14.14 42.11 -14.62
N THR A 408 -13.01 41.97 -15.31
CA THR A 408 -12.90 42.21 -16.76
C THR A 408 -11.93 41.24 -17.41
N ILE A 409 -12.21 40.82 -18.66
CA ILE A 409 -11.31 40.03 -19.49
C ILE A 409 -11.03 40.84 -20.75
N THR A 410 -9.75 40.95 -21.13
CA THR A 410 -9.29 41.65 -22.34
C THR A 410 -8.27 40.79 -23.09
N GLY A 411 -8.13 40.99 -24.40
CA GLY A 411 -7.10 40.31 -25.19
C GLY A 411 -7.41 38.86 -25.56
N GLY A 412 -8.60 38.36 -25.29
CA GLY A 412 -9.01 37.01 -25.70
C GLY A 412 -9.65 36.20 -24.59
N VAL A 413 -9.83 34.92 -24.81
CA VAL A 413 -10.36 33.95 -23.85
C VAL A 413 -9.22 33.28 -23.09
N ILE A 414 -9.44 33.04 -21.80
CA ILE A 414 -8.55 32.23 -20.98
C ILE A 414 -8.76 30.75 -21.35
N PRO A 415 -7.80 30.07 -22.01
CA PRO A 415 -7.97 28.70 -22.47
C PRO A 415 -7.96 27.74 -21.27
N THR A 416 -8.74 26.67 -21.36
CA THR A 416 -8.82 25.61 -20.35
C THR A 416 -7.57 24.72 -20.41
N GLY A 417 -7.08 24.31 -19.23
CA GLY A 417 -5.97 23.36 -19.11
C GLY A 417 -4.58 23.97 -19.36
N THR A 418 -4.50 25.27 -19.62
CA THR A 418 -3.23 25.97 -19.88
C THR A 418 -2.67 26.62 -18.62
N THR A 419 -1.36 26.76 -18.60
CA THR A 419 -0.70 27.54 -17.55
C THR A 419 -0.99 29.02 -17.73
N ILE A 420 -1.43 29.67 -16.66
CA ILE A 420 -1.66 31.11 -16.59
C ILE A 420 -0.73 31.75 -15.56
N GLN A 421 -0.27 32.95 -15.85
CA GLN A 421 0.55 33.73 -14.94
C GLN A 421 -0.35 34.49 -13.96
N LEU A 422 0.02 34.46 -12.69
CA LEU A 422 -0.58 35.28 -11.66
C LEU A 422 0.24 36.54 -11.48
N LEU A 423 -0.41 37.69 -11.61
CA LEU A 423 0.29 38.97 -11.65
C LEU A 423 -0.09 39.85 -10.48
N ASN A 424 0.87 40.62 -10.00
CA ASN A 424 0.65 41.80 -9.18
C ASN A 424 1.13 43.05 -9.92
N SER A 425 0.20 43.95 -10.27
CA SER A 425 0.53 45.18 -10.99
C SER A 425 1.42 44.94 -12.21
N GLY A 426 1.17 43.89 -12.96
CA GLY A 426 1.90 43.49 -14.18
C GLY A 426 3.14 42.62 -13.97
N THR A 427 3.61 42.45 -12.74
CA THR A 427 4.75 41.58 -12.43
C THR A 427 4.25 40.16 -12.12
N GLN A 428 4.86 39.16 -12.69
CA GLN A 428 4.51 37.75 -12.40
C GLN A 428 4.95 37.38 -10.98
N ILE A 429 4.00 36.97 -10.17
CA ILE A 429 4.19 36.58 -8.78
C ILE A 429 3.84 35.11 -8.51
N GLY A 430 3.36 34.40 -9.51
CA GLY A 430 2.99 32.98 -9.44
C GLY A 430 2.46 32.48 -10.76
N GLN A 431 2.06 31.26 -10.77
CA GLN A 431 1.37 30.59 -11.88
C GLN A 431 0.33 29.60 -11.38
N CYS A 432 -0.63 29.30 -12.24
CA CYS A 432 -1.63 28.26 -11.99
C CYS A 432 -2.10 27.68 -13.33
N ARG A 433 -2.96 26.69 -13.27
CA ARG A 433 -3.59 26.12 -14.46
C ARG A 433 -5.08 26.46 -14.46
N SER A 434 -5.59 26.92 -15.57
CA SER A 434 -7.03 27.17 -15.74
C SER A 434 -7.77 25.85 -15.95
N LEU A 435 -8.89 25.67 -15.26
CA LEU A 435 -9.79 24.52 -15.47
C LEU A 435 -11.02 24.93 -16.28
N SER A 436 -11.72 25.97 -15.87
CA SER A 436 -12.87 26.49 -16.60
C SER A 436 -13.24 27.89 -16.16
N LEU A 437 -13.88 28.64 -17.04
CA LEU A 437 -14.62 29.84 -16.68
C LEU A 437 -16.04 29.40 -16.30
N ILE A 438 -16.47 29.66 -15.07
CA ILE A 438 -17.78 29.31 -14.59
C ILE A 438 -18.71 30.53 -14.55
N SER A 439 -20.01 30.29 -14.44
CA SER A 439 -21.02 31.35 -14.46
C SER A 439 -20.78 32.37 -13.33
N GLY A 440 -21.16 33.61 -13.57
CA GLY A 440 -20.95 34.72 -12.63
C GLY A 440 -19.55 35.31 -12.66
N GLY A 441 -18.77 35.09 -13.73
CA GLY A 441 -17.44 35.68 -13.90
C GLY A 441 -16.37 35.11 -12.98
N ARG A 442 -16.50 33.86 -12.60
CA ARG A 442 -15.52 33.13 -11.81
C ARG A 442 -14.66 32.24 -12.68
N LEU A 443 -13.35 32.37 -12.53
CA LEU A 443 -12.39 31.46 -13.14
C LEU A 443 -12.01 30.37 -12.12
N PHE A 444 -12.14 29.13 -12.55
CA PHE A 444 -11.74 27.98 -11.78
C PHE A 444 -10.30 27.63 -12.12
N VAL A 445 -9.41 27.64 -11.13
CA VAL A 445 -7.98 27.38 -11.30
C VAL A 445 -7.48 26.32 -10.32
N CYS A 446 -6.49 25.53 -10.74
CA CYS A 446 -5.81 24.56 -9.90
C CYS A 446 -4.28 24.71 -10.05
N ASP A 447 -3.53 23.89 -9.34
CA ASP A 447 -2.07 23.82 -9.39
C ASP A 447 -1.43 25.21 -9.15
N VAL A 448 -1.96 25.91 -8.16
CA VAL A 448 -1.51 27.27 -7.85
C VAL A 448 -0.15 27.22 -7.17
N SER A 449 0.85 27.84 -7.79
CA SER A 449 2.21 27.96 -7.29
C SER A 449 2.60 29.43 -7.19
N MET A 450 2.82 29.92 -5.98
CA MET A 450 3.32 31.29 -5.76
C MET A 450 4.83 31.32 -5.80
N PHE A 451 5.40 32.46 -6.18
CA PHE A 451 6.84 32.65 -6.30
C PHE A 451 7.42 33.41 -5.13
N SER A 452 8.55 32.95 -4.63
CA SER A 452 9.46 33.78 -3.83
C SER A 452 10.56 34.33 -4.71
N VAL A 453 10.84 35.59 -4.56
CA VAL A 453 11.99 36.27 -5.16
C VAL A 453 13.04 36.41 -4.08
N ILE A 454 14.16 35.74 -4.21
CA ILE A 454 15.28 35.80 -3.27
C ILE A 454 16.49 36.46 -3.96
N THR A 455 17.18 37.32 -3.23
CA THR A 455 18.45 37.86 -3.65
C THR A 455 19.54 37.24 -2.81
N THR A 456 20.55 36.67 -3.42
CA THR A 456 21.68 36.07 -2.70
C THR A 456 22.73 37.10 -2.37
N SER A 457 23.51 36.82 -1.34
CA SER A 457 24.70 37.64 -1.00
C SER A 457 25.82 37.52 -2.02
N GLU A 458 25.79 36.45 -2.83
CA GLU A 458 26.74 36.16 -3.90
C GLU A 458 26.27 36.75 -5.24
N ALA A 459 27.17 37.32 -6.02
CA ALA A 459 26.80 37.92 -7.29
C ALA A 459 26.36 36.88 -8.35
N THR A 460 26.90 35.68 -8.30
CA THR A 460 26.62 34.60 -9.24
C THR A 460 26.48 33.25 -8.46
N PRO A 461 25.31 32.98 -7.88
CA PRO A 461 25.08 31.75 -7.19
C PRO A 461 25.09 30.56 -8.15
N ASN A 462 25.64 29.43 -7.71
CA ASN A 462 25.67 28.18 -8.50
C ASN A 462 24.30 27.49 -8.51
N VAL A 463 23.35 28.16 -9.15
CA VAL A 463 21.95 27.72 -9.25
C VAL A 463 21.45 27.96 -10.66
N ILE A 464 20.76 27.02 -11.23
CA ILE A 464 20.12 27.16 -12.55
C ILE A 464 18.61 26.90 -12.46
N VAL A 465 17.89 27.34 -13.49
CA VAL A 465 16.44 27.08 -13.60
C VAL A 465 16.17 25.56 -13.53
N GLY A 466 15.18 25.20 -12.73
CA GLY A 466 14.81 23.81 -12.49
C GLY A 466 15.55 23.15 -11.33
N ASP A 467 16.45 23.83 -10.64
CA ASP A 467 17.06 23.26 -9.43
C ASP A 467 16.06 23.29 -8.26
N PHE A 468 16.15 22.24 -7.43
CA PHE A 468 15.41 22.23 -6.17
C PHE A 468 16.32 22.76 -5.06
N ILE A 469 15.84 23.75 -4.33
CA ILE A 469 16.56 24.37 -3.22
C ILE A 469 15.78 24.22 -1.92
N PHE A 470 16.49 24.04 -0.83
CA PHE A 470 15.89 24.02 0.50
C PHE A 470 16.67 24.86 1.49
N GLY A 471 15.96 25.66 2.25
CA GLY A 471 16.49 26.56 3.27
C GLY A 471 16.65 25.88 4.61
N SER A 472 17.62 26.35 5.41
CA SER A 472 17.86 25.87 6.77
C SER A 472 16.68 26.09 7.74
N ASN A 473 15.72 26.92 7.36
CA ASN A 473 14.47 27.15 8.08
C ASN A 473 13.29 26.26 7.61
N GLY A 474 13.56 25.27 6.73
CA GLY A 474 12.53 24.39 6.18
C GLY A 474 11.81 24.92 4.94
N SER A 475 12.17 26.09 4.41
CA SER A 475 11.64 26.60 3.14
C SER A 475 12.16 25.76 1.97
N GLN A 476 11.31 25.48 0.99
CA GLN A 476 11.65 24.64 -0.15
C GLN A 476 11.02 25.17 -1.42
N GLY A 477 11.71 24.98 -2.55
CA GLY A 477 11.15 25.37 -3.83
C GLY A 477 12.00 24.96 -5.02
N VAL A 478 11.40 25.10 -6.21
CA VAL A 478 12.05 24.88 -7.50
C VAL A 478 12.41 26.23 -8.10
N VAL A 479 13.63 26.36 -8.57
CA VAL A 479 14.11 27.58 -9.23
C VAL A 479 13.37 27.78 -10.56
N HIS A 480 12.62 28.85 -10.66
CA HIS A 480 11.85 29.23 -11.85
C HIS A 480 12.63 30.17 -12.77
N GLY A 481 13.46 31.02 -12.22
CA GLY A 481 14.28 31.97 -12.99
C GLY A 481 15.51 32.42 -12.20
N VAL A 482 16.58 32.72 -12.92
CA VAL A 482 17.82 33.29 -12.35
C VAL A 482 18.24 34.47 -13.17
N ASN A 483 18.48 35.60 -12.51
CA ASN A 483 18.99 36.84 -13.12
C ASN A 483 20.07 37.44 -12.22
N GLY A 484 21.32 37.11 -12.51
CA GLY A 484 22.44 37.47 -11.62
C GLY A 484 22.28 36.81 -10.25
N ASN A 485 22.25 37.62 -9.22
CA ASN A 485 22.04 37.19 -7.84
C ASN A 485 20.56 37.12 -7.41
N VAL A 486 19.63 37.41 -8.32
CA VAL A 486 18.19 37.34 -8.05
C VAL A 486 17.64 36.00 -8.57
N ILE A 487 17.08 35.22 -7.68
CA ILE A 487 16.50 33.92 -7.98
C ILE A 487 14.99 33.97 -7.73
N THR A 488 14.23 33.62 -8.73
CA THR A 488 12.78 33.39 -8.58
C THR A 488 12.54 31.92 -8.29
N VAL A 489 11.90 31.62 -7.19
CA VAL A 489 11.66 30.27 -6.71
C VAL A 489 10.17 30.03 -6.69
N ARG A 490 9.74 28.96 -7.34
CA ARG A 490 8.40 28.40 -7.16
C ARG A 490 8.38 27.69 -5.81
N GLN A 491 7.61 28.22 -4.87
CA GLN A 491 7.54 27.69 -3.52
C GLN A 491 6.81 26.33 -3.52
N THR A 492 7.37 25.38 -2.82
CA THR A 492 6.69 24.13 -2.47
C THR A 492 6.23 24.15 -1.01
N THR A 493 7.06 24.71 -0.11
CA THR A 493 6.70 24.89 1.31
C THR A 493 7.52 26.03 1.91
N GLY A 494 6.97 26.64 2.95
CA GLY A 494 7.68 27.65 3.78
C GLY A 494 8.02 28.96 3.07
N ASP A 495 8.53 29.90 3.82
CA ASP A 495 8.95 31.21 3.35
C ASP A 495 10.47 31.38 3.49
N PHE A 496 11.13 31.84 2.43
CA PHE A 496 12.52 32.21 2.53
C PHE A 496 12.65 33.56 3.25
N SER A 497 13.69 33.72 4.06
CA SER A 497 13.94 34.97 4.80
C SER A 497 15.41 35.35 4.76
N ALA A 498 15.68 36.62 4.93
CA ALA A 498 17.04 37.15 4.98
C ALA A 498 17.87 36.47 6.06
N GLY A 499 19.12 36.15 5.78
CA GLY A 499 20.03 35.46 6.68
C GLY A 499 19.91 33.94 6.65
N VAL A 500 18.90 33.38 6.01
CA VAL A 500 18.75 31.92 5.87
C VAL A 500 19.72 31.42 4.82
N SER A 501 20.43 30.34 5.12
CA SER A 501 21.20 29.62 4.12
C SER A 501 20.28 28.64 3.39
N PHE A 502 20.42 28.51 2.08
CA PHE A 502 19.75 27.45 1.33
C PHE A 502 20.75 26.58 0.58
N THR A 503 20.42 25.32 0.39
CA THR A 503 21.26 24.35 -0.31
C THR A 503 20.57 23.94 -1.61
N ASN A 504 21.34 23.92 -2.70
CA ASN A 504 20.91 23.35 -3.96
C ASN A 504 21.03 21.82 -3.89
N SER A 505 19.92 21.11 -4.04
CA SER A 505 19.89 19.64 -3.92
C SER A 505 20.63 18.90 -5.04
N ASN A 506 20.93 19.57 -6.15
CA ASN A 506 21.54 18.95 -7.32
C ASN A 506 23.07 18.97 -7.30
N ASN A 507 23.67 19.98 -6.67
CA ASN A 507 25.12 20.15 -6.61
C ASN A 507 25.65 20.40 -5.20
N SER A 508 24.78 20.34 -4.20
CA SER A 508 25.09 20.56 -2.78
C SER A 508 25.71 21.95 -2.47
N SER A 509 25.64 22.92 -3.39
CA SER A 509 26.09 24.28 -3.11
C SER A 509 25.17 24.94 -2.09
N THR A 510 25.77 25.74 -1.21
CA THR A 510 25.03 26.46 -0.17
C THR A 510 25.21 27.96 -0.38
N HIS A 511 24.13 28.69 -0.29
CA HIS A 511 24.04 30.13 -0.56
C HIS A 511 23.27 30.81 0.56
N ILE A 512 23.51 32.10 0.76
CA ILE A 512 22.82 32.88 1.80
C ILE A 512 21.84 33.85 1.15
N VAL A 513 20.62 33.88 1.64
CA VAL A 513 19.58 34.81 1.25
C VAL A 513 19.89 36.21 1.85
N ALA A 514 20.16 37.19 1.01
CA ALA A 514 20.32 38.56 1.45
C ALA A 514 18.96 39.23 1.67
N THR A 515 18.04 39.04 0.71
CA THR A 515 16.65 39.54 0.83
C THR A 515 15.68 38.53 0.23
N ALA A 516 14.45 38.50 0.73
CA ALA A 516 13.41 37.63 0.17
C ALA A 516 12.05 38.34 0.14
N VAL A 517 11.33 38.16 -0.95
CA VAL A 517 9.93 38.58 -1.11
C VAL A 517 9.12 37.35 -1.40
N ASN A 518 8.30 36.94 -0.45
CA ASN A 518 7.45 35.74 -0.59
C ASN A 518 6.04 36.18 -1.00
N ASN A 519 5.71 36.00 -2.26
CA ASN A 519 4.39 36.35 -2.75
C ASN A 519 3.34 35.35 -2.27
N LYS A 520 2.17 35.85 -1.95
CA LYS A 520 1.01 35.08 -1.48
C LYS A 520 -0.18 35.31 -2.43
N ILE A 521 -1.17 34.43 -2.30
CA ILE A 521 -2.39 34.50 -3.12
C ILE A 521 -3.10 35.86 -2.98
N GLU A 522 -3.04 36.47 -1.81
CA GLU A 522 -3.65 37.77 -1.53
C GLU A 522 -3.00 38.92 -2.32
N ASN A 523 -1.82 38.69 -2.88
CA ASN A 523 -1.13 39.71 -3.71
C ASN A 523 -1.58 39.72 -5.17
N ILE A 524 -2.39 38.75 -5.63
CA ILE A 524 -2.80 38.62 -7.03
C ILE A 524 -3.77 39.75 -7.37
N THR A 525 -3.51 40.47 -8.46
CA THR A 525 -4.39 41.55 -8.95
C THR A 525 -4.97 41.26 -10.33
N SER A 526 -4.25 40.46 -11.13
CA SER A 526 -4.66 40.09 -12.48
C SER A 526 -4.00 38.77 -12.88
N ILE A 527 -4.47 38.20 -13.97
CA ILE A 527 -3.89 37.00 -14.58
C ILE A 527 -3.60 37.26 -16.04
N LEU A 528 -2.60 36.55 -16.58
CA LEU A 528 -2.23 36.57 -18.00
C LEU A 528 -2.16 35.15 -18.53
N ALA A 529 -2.98 34.81 -19.51
CA ALA A 529 -2.98 33.53 -20.20
C ALA A 529 -1.94 33.47 -21.33
N SER A 530 -1.54 32.28 -21.72
CA SER A 530 -0.55 32.01 -22.77
C SER A 530 -0.92 32.56 -24.15
N GLY A 531 -2.14 32.93 -24.39
CA GLY A 531 -2.60 33.57 -25.65
C GLY A 531 -2.68 35.13 -25.58
N GLY A 532 -2.18 35.75 -24.51
CA GLY A 532 -2.26 37.20 -24.32
C GLY A 532 -3.55 37.65 -23.65
N ALA A 533 -4.51 36.78 -23.37
CA ALA A 533 -5.72 37.13 -22.63
C ALA A 533 -5.37 37.55 -21.19
N THR A 534 -5.83 38.70 -20.78
CA THR A 534 -5.63 39.24 -19.44
C THR A 534 -6.96 39.39 -18.74
N ALA A 535 -7.04 38.95 -17.47
CA ALA A 535 -8.21 39.16 -16.64
C ALA A 535 -7.84 39.93 -15.37
N GLN A 536 -8.59 41.00 -15.10
CA GLN A 536 -8.50 41.73 -13.83
C GLN A 536 -9.35 41.04 -12.78
N LEU A 537 -8.87 40.90 -11.56
CA LEU A 537 -9.61 40.29 -10.48
C LEU A 537 -10.50 41.31 -9.77
N GLU A 538 -11.67 40.87 -9.33
CA GLU A 538 -12.50 41.63 -8.41
C GLU A 538 -11.85 41.57 -7.03
N LEU A 539 -11.58 42.74 -6.45
CA LEU A 539 -11.01 42.83 -5.12
C LEU A 539 -12.09 43.15 -4.10
N GLU A 540 -12.01 42.50 -2.94
CA GLU A 540 -12.84 42.77 -1.78
C GLU A 540 -12.07 43.60 -0.74
N GLN A 541 -12.82 44.40 0.00
CA GLN A 541 -12.27 45.26 1.03
C GLN A 541 -12.34 44.54 2.37
N VAL A 542 -11.20 44.27 2.97
CA VAL A 542 -11.07 43.65 4.29
C VAL A 542 -10.47 44.66 5.25
N SER A 543 -11.14 44.91 6.38
CA SER A 543 -10.64 45.79 7.44
C SER A 543 -9.35 45.24 8.04
N ILE A 544 -8.43 46.11 8.37
CA ILE A 544 -7.21 45.82 9.10
C ILE A 544 -7.34 46.26 10.56
N SER A 545 -6.52 45.72 11.42
CA SER A 545 -6.49 46.06 12.84
C SER A 545 -5.95 47.52 12.99
N GLY A 546 -6.57 48.27 13.89
CA GLY A 546 -6.13 49.59 14.24
C GLY A 546 -7.16 50.70 14.01
N SER A 547 -6.82 51.87 14.42
CA SER A 547 -7.62 53.10 14.29
C SER A 547 -6.71 54.32 14.11
N SER A 548 -7.32 55.45 13.74
CA SER A 548 -6.63 56.72 13.59
C SER A 548 -5.35 56.59 12.75
N PHE A 549 -5.52 56.07 11.54
CA PHE A 549 -4.42 55.90 10.62
C PHE A 549 -3.91 57.26 10.11
N VAL A 550 -2.60 57.47 10.11
CA VAL A 550 -1.96 58.66 9.65
C VAL A 550 -1.01 58.36 8.51
N VAL A 551 -1.12 59.10 7.42
CA VAL A 551 -0.17 59.07 6.31
C VAL A 551 0.69 60.33 6.35
N THR A 552 2.01 60.13 6.41
CA THR A 552 3.02 61.23 6.36
C THR A 552 4.12 60.78 5.41
N THR A 553 4.34 61.58 4.32
CA THR A 553 5.39 61.32 3.34
C THR A 553 5.41 59.82 2.86
N ASN A 554 4.25 59.33 2.44
CA ASN A 554 4.01 57.94 2.00
C ASN A 554 4.22 56.85 3.08
N VAL A 555 4.29 57.24 4.36
CA VAL A 555 4.35 56.25 5.45
C VAL A 555 3.02 56.27 6.17
N LEU A 556 2.39 55.10 6.25
CA LEU A 556 1.15 54.87 7.02
C LEU A 556 1.50 54.33 8.40
N THR A 557 0.98 55.02 9.42
CA THR A 557 1.01 54.59 10.83
C THR A 557 -0.39 54.59 11.41
N GLY A 558 -0.58 54.07 12.60
CA GLY A 558 -1.87 54.06 13.25
C GLY A 558 -1.82 53.67 14.72
N THR A 559 -2.97 53.72 15.40
CA THR A 559 -3.09 53.30 16.80
C THR A 559 -3.61 51.88 16.91
N SER A 560 -2.99 51.06 17.76
CA SER A 560 -3.36 49.65 17.97
C SER A 560 -3.32 48.85 16.68
N THR A 561 -2.37 49.14 15.80
CA THR A 561 -2.18 48.43 14.53
C THR A 561 -1.42 47.13 14.73
N GLN A 562 -1.59 46.18 13.82
CA GLN A 562 -0.83 44.96 13.71
C GLN A 562 -0.42 44.76 12.24
N PHE A 563 0.26 45.79 11.68
CA PHE A 563 0.59 45.78 10.27
C PHE A 563 1.47 44.62 9.84
N SER A 564 2.43 44.24 10.66
CA SER A 564 3.28 43.06 10.40
C SER A 564 2.53 41.75 10.26
N ARG A 565 1.39 41.60 10.98
CA ARG A 565 0.48 40.48 10.89
C ARG A 565 -0.50 40.60 9.73
N ASP A 566 -1.14 41.73 9.59
CA ASP A 566 -2.31 41.95 8.73
C ASP A 566 -1.97 42.22 7.29
N LEU A 567 -0.75 42.69 7.02
CA LEU A 567 -0.32 43.20 5.74
C LEU A 567 0.97 42.56 5.25
N LYS A 568 1.18 42.59 3.93
CA LYS A 568 2.42 42.15 3.26
C LYS A 568 2.80 43.17 2.17
N ALA A 569 4.09 43.28 1.89
CA ALA A 569 4.57 44.06 0.75
C ALA A 569 3.93 43.55 -0.55
N GLY A 570 3.61 44.47 -1.44
CA GLY A 570 2.89 44.21 -2.69
C GLY A 570 1.37 44.21 -2.58
N MET A 571 0.78 44.15 -1.38
CA MET A 571 -0.68 44.30 -1.19
C MET A 571 -1.12 45.73 -1.53
N LYS A 572 -2.38 45.85 -1.95
CA LYS A 572 -3.05 47.11 -2.16
C LYS A 572 -3.87 47.49 -0.93
N LEU A 573 -3.75 48.77 -0.53
CA LEU A 573 -4.57 49.35 0.52
C LEU A 573 -5.46 50.42 -0.09
N GLN A 574 -6.73 50.37 0.32
CA GLN A 574 -7.63 51.48 0.14
C GLN A 574 -7.58 52.37 1.39
N ILE A 575 -7.14 53.60 1.21
CA ILE A 575 -7.02 54.63 2.25
C ILE A 575 -7.94 55.77 1.86
N GLY A 576 -9.05 55.91 2.53
CA GLY A 576 -10.15 56.77 2.10
C GLY A 576 -10.71 56.33 0.73
N THR A 577 -10.64 57.17 -0.28
CA THR A 577 -11.07 56.89 -1.66
C THR A 577 -9.92 56.41 -2.56
N ASN A 578 -8.68 56.54 -2.12
CA ASN A 578 -7.49 56.28 -2.94
C ASN A 578 -6.90 54.89 -2.66
N ILE A 579 -6.21 54.33 -3.64
CA ILE A 579 -5.54 53.03 -3.55
C ILE A 579 -4.03 53.22 -3.66
N ALA A 580 -3.28 52.65 -2.72
CA ALA A 580 -1.81 52.59 -2.74
C ALA A 580 -1.31 51.17 -2.64
N THR A 581 -0.13 50.90 -3.17
CA THR A 581 0.55 49.62 -3.03
C THR A 581 1.57 49.70 -1.89
N ILE A 582 1.63 48.67 -1.05
CA ILE A 582 2.61 48.54 0.03
C ILE A 582 3.99 48.24 -0.58
N GLN A 583 4.96 49.08 -0.33
CA GLN A 583 6.36 48.85 -0.72
C GLN A 583 7.13 48.04 0.33
N SER A 584 7.00 48.43 1.59
CA SER A 584 7.65 47.73 2.70
C SER A 584 6.88 47.93 4.01
N ILE A 585 7.14 47.08 4.97
CA ILE A 585 6.58 47.08 6.32
C ILE A 585 7.75 47.00 7.29
N SER A 586 7.80 47.96 8.24
CA SER A 586 8.81 47.95 9.31
C SER A 586 8.08 48.18 10.66
N GLY A 587 7.90 47.08 11.40
CA GLY A 587 7.09 47.10 12.63
C GLY A 587 5.65 47.56 12.33
N GLU A 588 5.21 48.63 13.00
CA GLU A 588 3.89 49.20 12.83
C GLU A 588 3.87 50.41 11.87
N SER A 589 4.79 50.42 10.89
CA SER A 589 4.85 51.42 9.84
C SER A 589 4.85 50.78 8.47
N VAL A 590 4.06 51.29 7.55
CA VAL A 590 3.89 50.77 6.18
C VAL A 590 4.32 51.87 5.21
N THR A 591 5.33 51.59 4.38
CA THR A 591 5.73 52.47 3.29
C THR A 591 4.87 52.16 2.06
N LEU A 592 4.22 53.24 1.55
CA LEU A 592 3.33 53.19 0.40
C LEU A 592 4.03 53.66 -0.87
N SER A 593 3.53 53.22 -2.03
CA SER A 593 3.98 53.77 -3.33
C SER A 593 3.83 55.27 -3.39
N THR A 594 4.84 55.90 -3.96
CA THR A 594 4.92 57.41 -4.00
C THR A 594 3.75 58.02 -4.76
N GLY A 595 3.25 59.14 -4.24
CA GLY A 595 2.28 60.02 -4.90
C GLY A 595 0.81 59.53 -4.86
N SER A 596 0.51 58.45 -4.18
CA SER A 596 -0.84 57.88 -4.22
C SER A 596 -1.80 58.38 -3.14
N ILE A 597 -1.29 58.81 -1.99
CA ILE A 597 -2.12 59.19 -0.84
C ILE A 597 -1.65 60.53 -0.27
N ALA A 598 -2.57 61.47 -0.06
CA ALA A 598 -2.28 62.75 0.59
C ALA A 598 -1.92 62.54 2.07
N ASN A 599 -1.05 63.38 2.60
CA ASN A 599 -0.79 63.43 4.04
C ASN A 599 -2.06 63.77 4.80
N GLY A 600 -2.33 63.01 5.88
CA GLY A 600 -3.52 63.27 6.68
C GLY A 600 -3.90 62.10 7.57
N THR A 601 -4.96 62.29 8.36
CA THR A 601 -5.53 61.26 9.22
C THR A 601 -6.72 60.62 8.52
N TYR A 602 -6.74 59.28 8.54
CA TYR A 602 -7.75 58.47 7.90
C TYR A 602 -8.42 57.54 8.93
N TYR A 603 -9.75 57.43 8.89
CA TYR A 603 -10.51 56.60 9.81
C TYR A 603 -10.91 55.25 9.17
N SER A 604 -10.65 55.08 7.90
CA SER A 604 -10.92 53.87 7.16
C SER A 604 -9.73 53.48 6.29
N VAL A 605 -9.04 52.43 6.67
CA VAL A 605 -7.99 51.77 5.86
C VAL A 605 -8.37 50.31 5.74
N LYS A 606 -8.44 49.86 4.50
CA LYS A 606 -8.82 48.48 4.18
C LYS A 606 -7.79 47.89 3.24
N LYS A 607 -7.43 46.63 3.47
CA LYS A 607 -6.64 45.91 2.47
C LYS A 607 -7.56 45.40 1.37
N LEU A 608 -7.08 45.46 0.15
CA LEU A 608 -7.75 44.94 -1.03
C LEU A 608 -7.17 43.56 -1.34
N VAL A 609 -7.98 42.53 -1.21
CA VAL A 609 -7.59 41.18 -1.48
C VAL A 609 -8.43 40.61 -2.62
N PRO A 610 -7.89 39.70 -3.44
CA PRO A 610 -8.68 39.08 -4.50
C PRO A 610 -9.86 38.31 -3.88
N LYS A 611 -11.03 38.45 -4.50
CA LYS A 611 -12.22 37.70 -4.09
C LYS A 611 -12.06 36.29 -4.50
N LEU A 612 -11.65 35.47 -3.55
CA LEU A 612 -11.40 34.03 -3.75
C LEU A 612 -12.39 33.21 -2.94
N ASN A 613 -12.69 32.02 -3.50
CA ASN A 613 -13.17 30.92 -2.71
C ASN A 613 -12.17 29.78 -2.85
N THR A 614 -11.60 29.35 -1.73
CA THR A 614 -10.72 28.17 -1.66
C THR A 614 -11.54 26.98 -1.28
N PHE A 615 -11.31 25.86 -1.95
CA PHE A 615 -11.99 24.62 -1.65
C PHE A 615 -10.91 23.58 -1.35
N GLY A 616 -11.17 22.75 -0.33
CA GLY A 616 -10.20 21.74 0.12
C GLY A 616 -9.90 20.68 -0.94
N ALA A 617 -8.76 20.05 -0.76
CA ALA A 617 -8.16 19.12 -1.71
C ALA A 617 -8.80 17.73 -1.71
N ASN A 618 -10.02 17.59 -2.20
CA ASN A 618 -10.59 16.26 -2.43
C ASN A 618 -10.86 16.06 -3.92
N PHE A 619 -9.99 15.27 -4.58
CA PHE A 619 -10.16 14.89 -5.98
C PHE A 619 -11.30 13.93 -6.23
N PHE A 620 -11.82 13.33 -5.19
CA PHE A 620 -12.68 12.17 -5.31
C PHE A 620 -13.91 12.33 -4.44
N SER A 621 -15.05 11.95 -4.98
CA SER A 621 -16.23 11.72 -4.17
C SER A 621 -16.08 10.39 -3.44
N ARG A 622 -16.03 10.45 -2.11
CA ARG A 622 -15.97 9.26 -1.25
C ARG A 622 -17.36 8.66 -1.08
N PHE A 623 -17.41 7.37 -1.12
CA PHE A 623 -18.62 6.61 -0.85
C PHE A 623 -18.37 5.61 0.28
N PRO A 624 -19.38 5.33 1.12
CA PRO A 624 -19.24 4.37 2.21
C PRO A 624 -19.05 2.94 1.73
N ASN A 625 -19.41 2.67 0.47
CA ASN A 625 -19.32 1.37 -0.16
C ASN A 625 -18.52 1.46 -1.47
N THR A 626 -17.99 0.34 -1.92
CA THR A 626 -17.34 0.27 -3.23
C THR A 626 -18.33 0.60 -4.34
N VAL A 627 -18.02 1.59 -5.14
CA VAL A 627 -18.84 1.96 -6.30
C VAL A 627 -18.56 0.97 -7.42
N LYS A 628 -19.52 0.10 -7.70
CA LYS A 628 -19.43 -0.93 -8.74
C LYS A 628 -19.85 -0.41 -10.10
N SER A 629 -20.97 0.28 -10.14
CA SER A 629 -21.53 0.80 -11.39
C SER A 629 -22.23 2.11 -11.14
N THR A 630 -22.40 2.85 -12.21
CA THR A 630 -23.14 4.10 -12.22
C THR A 630 -24.11 4.06 -13.40
N SER A 631 -25.35 4.42 -13.17
CA SER A 631 -26.35 4.58 -14.22
C SER A 631 -27.02 5.94 -14.10
N ASP A 632 -27.52 6.46 -15.24
CA ASP A 632 -28.24 7.73 -15.28
C ASP A 632 -27.49 8.92 -14.65
N LEU A 633 -26.17 8.85 -14.63
CA LEU A 633 -25.34 9.96 -14.23
C LEU A 633 -25.31 11.03 -15.31
N SER A 634 -25.21 12.26 -14.87
CA SER A 634 -24.90 13.37 -15.75
C SER A 634 -23.86 14.28 -15.11
N TYR A 635 -23.00 14.85 -15.92
CA TYR A 635 -22.03 15.82 -15.48
C TYR A 635 -21.88 16.94 -16.50
N TYR A 636 -21.28 18.05 -16.09
CA TYR A 636 -21.05 19.17 -16.98
C TYR A 636 -19.59 19.20 -17.46
N LYS A 637 -19.41 19.27 -18.76
CA LYS A 637 -18.11 19.35 -19.41
C LYS A 637 -17.97 20.70 -20.11
N THR A 638 -16.81 21.31 -19.98
CA THR A 638 -16.45 22.48 -20.78
C THR A 638 -15.73 22.03 -22.03
N ILE A 639 -16.24 22.39 -23.18
CA ILE A 639 -15.67 22.09 -24.50
C ILE A 639 -14.97 23.34 -25.02
N ASN A 640 -13.79 23.17 -25.55
CA ASN A 640 -13.04 24.19 -26.28
C ASN A 640 -12.82 23.70 -27.70
N GLU A 641 -13.37 24.41 -28.65
CA GLU A 641 -13.26 24.07 -30.09
C GLU A 641 -12.89 25.28 -30.91
N THR A 642 -11.96 25.10 -31.83
CA THR A 642 -11.73 26.07 -32.88
C THR A 642 -12.69 25.84 -34.02
N LYS A 643 -13.56 26.80 -34.30
CA LYS A 643 -14.57 26.74 -35.37
C LYS A 643 -14.30 27.81 -36.42
N THR A 644 -14.49 27.46 -37.66
CA THR A 644 -14.50 28.46 -38.77
C THR A 644 -15.88 29.10 -38.84
N VAL A 645 -15.95 30.38 -38.89
CA VAL A 645 -17.19 31.14 -39.03
C VAL A 645 -17.70 31.00 -40.45
N SER A 646 -18.87 30.40 -40.57
CA SER A 646 -19.57 30.25 -41.86
C SER A 646 -20.48 31.46 -42.14
N ASN A 647 -20.90 31.58 -43.38
CA ASN A 647 -21.88 32.60 -43.76
C ASN A 647 -23.29 32.10 -43.31
N GLY A 648 -23.92 32.85 -42.44
CA GLY A 648 -25.23 32.59 -41.88
C GLY A 648 -26.36 33.41 -42.51
N ALA A 649 -27.55 33.32 -41.93
CA ALA A 649 -28.71 34.06 -42.41
C ALA A 649 -28.48 35.60 -42.28
N GLY A 650 -28.92 36.36 -43.28
CA GLY A 650 -28.84 37.80 -43.29
C GLY A 650 -27.41 38.35 -43.51
N GLY A 651 -26.46 37.51 -43.97
CA GLY A 651 -25.08 37.93 -44.22
C GLY A 651 -24.24 38.06 -42.94
N LEU A 652 -24.71 37.58 -41.84
CA LEU A 652 -23.98 37.53 -40.59
C LEU A 652 -23.15 36.25 -40.50
N GLY A 653 -22.10 36.25 -39.66
CA GLY A 653 -21.34 35.03 -39.42
C GLY A 653 -22.10 34.05 -38.51
N SER A 654 -21.92 32.75 -38.76
CA SER A 654 -22.55 31.67 -37.98
C SER A 654 -21.55 30.62 -37.52
N VAL A 655 -21.66 30.22 -36.25
CA VAL A 655 -20.84 29.18 -35.66
C VAL A 655 -21.77 28.17 -34.99
N THR A 656 -21.67 26.92 -35.37
CA THR A 656 -22.50 25.84 -34.81
C THR A 656 -21.72 25.11 -33.74
N ILE A 657 -22.33 24.96 -32.57
CA ILE A 657 -21.84 24.15 -31.45
C ILE A 657 -22.76 23.00 -31.15
N SER A 658 -22.20 21.89 -30.69
CA SER A 658 -22.96 20.71 -30.27
C SER A 658 -23.45 20.85 -28.84
N THR A 659 -24.72 20.50 -28.59
CA THR A 659 -25.36 20.62 -27.25
C THR A 659 -26.11 19.34 -26.93
N THR A 660 -26.59 19.23 -25.70
CA THR A 660 -27.49 18.15 -25.27
C THR A 660 -28.89 18.69 -25.04
N SER A 661 -29.88 17.92 -25.41
CA SER A 661 -31.31 18.37 -25.43
C SER A 661 -31.89 18.66 -24.04
N ASP A 662 -31.26 18.15 -23.01
CA ASP A 662 -31.74 18.25 -21.62
C ASP A 662 -30.97 19.30 -20.77
N TYR A 663 -30.11 20.09 -21.42
CA TYR A 663 -29.45 21.22 -20.77
C TYR A 663 -29.58 22.51 -21.60
N ALA A 664 -30.31 23.46 -21.01
CA ALA A 664 -30.48 24.78 -21.61
C ALA A 664 -29.18 25.61 -21.47
N ILE A 665 -28.41 25.72 -22.53
CA ILE A 665 -27.20 26.58 -22.56
C ILE A 665 -27.64 28.05 -22.58
N SER A 666 -27.11 28.84 -21.66
CA SER A 666 -27.24 30.27 -21.61
C SER A 666 -26.02 30.99 -22.20
N THR A 667 -26.16 32.29 -22.48
CA THR A 667 -25.00 33.11 -22.89
C THR A 667 -23.91 33.17 -21.81
N ALA A 668 -24.22 32.89 -20.55
CA ALA A 668 -23.26 32.78 -19.46
C ALA A 668 -22.39 31.51 -19.53
N ASP A 669 -22.85 30.50 -20.27
CA ASP A 669 -22.16 29.21 -20.45
C ASP A 669 -21.28 29.18 -21.69
N ILE A 670 -21.28 30.22 -22.51
CA ILE A 670 -20.57 30.28 -23.79
C ILE A 670 -19.63 31.49 -23.80
N SER A 671 -18.48 31.29 -24.39
CA SER A 671 -17.51 32.35 -24.67
C SER A 671 -16.95 32.15 -26.09
N VAL A 672 -16.91 33.22 -26.87
CA VAL A 672 -16.35 33.20 -28.22
C VAL A 672 -15.21 34.21 -28.29
N SER A 673 -14.09 33.82 -28.91
CA SER A 673 -12.92 34.71 -29.07
C SER A 673 -12.14 34.42 -30.34
N ASN A 674 -11.30 35.38 -30.71
CA ASN A 674 -10.33 35.25 -31.78
C ASN A 674 -8.98 35.85 -31.32
N SER A 675 -8.02 35.97 -32.22
CA SER A 675 -6.70 36.54 -31.94
C SER A 675 -6.75 38.04 -31.51
N SER A 676 -7.86 38.73 -31.75
CA SER A 676 -8.05 40.16 -31.39
C SER A 676 -8.81 40.35 -30.07
N GLY A 677 -9.34 39.28 -29.47
CA GLY A 677 -10.03 39.34 -28.18
C GLY A 677 -11.40 38.63 -28.17
N SER A 678 -12.24 39.06 -27.22
CA SER A 678 -13.61 38.49 -27.10
C SER A 678 -14.49 38.92 -28.27
N VAL A 679 -15.25 37.98 -28.78
CA VAL A 679 -16.19 38.16 -29.90
C VAL A 679 -17.60 38.19 -29.33
N SER A 680 -18.33 39.27 -29.66
CA SER A 680 -19.77 39.35 -29.33
C SER A 680 -20.57 38.41 -30.20
N TYR A 681 -21.52 37.74 -29.62
CA TYR A 681 -22.41 36.81 -30.28
C TYR A 681 -23.83 36.88 -29.71
N THR A 682 -24.79 36.35 -30.48
CA THR A 682 -26.14 36.05 -30.04
C THR A 682 -26.51 34.62 -30.35
N ILE A 683 -27.38 34.04 -29.55
CA ILE A 683 -27.85 32.66 -29.74
C ILE A 683 -29.08 32.72 -30.66
N SER A 684 -29.06 32.01 -31.80
CA SER A 684 -30.07 32.16 -32.85
C SER A 684 -31.35 31.32 -32.65
N SER A 685 -31.43 30.42 -31.65
CA SER A 685 -32.61 29.61 -31.46
C SER A 685 -32.98 29.41 -29.99
N SER A 686 -34.28 29.45 -29.72
CA SER A 686 -34.87 29.24 -28.39
C SER A 686 -35.24 27.78 -28.10
N SER A 687 -35.25 26.89 -29.05
CA SER A 687 -35.45 25.45 -28.86
C SER A 687 -34.11 24.72 -28.97
N GLN A 688 -33.80 23.95 -27.97
CA GLN A 688 -32.48 23.32 -27.87
C GLN A 688 -32.45 21.93 -28.53
N PRO A 689 -32.09 21.90 -29.77
CA PRO A 689 -31.72 20.66 -30.43
C PRO A 689 -30.28 20.28 -30.03
N SER A 690 -29.82 19.15 -30.58
CA SER A 690 -28.43 18.70 -30.41
C SER A 690 -27.34 19.69 -30.87
N SER A 691 -27.70 20.84 -31.36
CA SER A 691 -26.81 21.90 -31.84
C SER A 691 -27.42 23.29 -31.70
N ILE A 692 -26.60 24.30 -31.43
CA ILE A 692 -26.98 25.70 -31.34
C ILE A 692 -26.13 26.50 -32.34
N ASN A 693 -26.73 27.49 -32.98
CA ASN A 693 -26.01 28.46 -33.81
C ASN A 693 -25.75 29.74 -33.06
N LEU A 694 -24.50 30.13 -33.02
CA LEU A 694 -24.04 31.42 -32.49
C LEU A 694 -23.92 32.38 -33.70
N VAL A 695 -24.55 33.50 -33.62
CA VAL A 695 -24.48 34.54 -34.64
C VAL A 695 -23.41 35.56 -34.23
N VAL A 696 -22.46 35.78 -35.08
CA VAL A 696 -21.35 36.71 -34.89
C VAL A 696 -21.27 37.75 -36.01
N SER A 697 -20.38 38.71 -35.88
CA SER A 697 -20.21 39.74 -36.94
C SER A 697 -19.88 39.16 -38.33
N SER A 698 -20.42 39.73 -39.37
CA SER A 698 -20.08 39.42 -40.74
C SER A 698 -18.63 39.59 -41.11
N SER A 699 -17.91 40.46 -40.39
CA SER A 699 -16.44 40.66 -40.56
C SER A 699 -15.60 39.46 -40.20
N LEU A 700 -16.17 38.47 -39.50
CA LEU A 700 -15.50 37.27 -39.06
C LEU A 700 -15.74 36.07 -39.99
N ILE A 701 -16.55 36.18 -41.02
CA ILE A 701 -16.81 35.12 -41.98
C ILE A 701 -15.48 34.63 -42.58
N ASN A 702 -15.30 33.30 -42.66
CA ASN A 702 -14.07 32.60 -43.07
C ASN A 702 -12.88 32.77 -42.11
N THR A 703 -13.06 33.36 -40.95
CA THR A 703 -12.04 33.37 -39.92
C THR A 703 -12.29 32.25 -38.88
N SER A 704 -11.23 31.92 -38.15
CA SER A 704 -11.34 30.94 -37.05
C SER A 704 -11.61 31.66 -35.72
N VAL A 705 -12.53 31.12 -34.96
CA VAL A 705 -12.85 31.56 -33.61
C VAL A 705 -12.72 30.38 -32.65
N LEU A 706 -12.24 30.65 -31.44
CA LEU A 706 -12.27 29.68 -30.35
C LEU A 706 -13.59 29.83 -29.62
N VAL A 707 -14.34 28.74 -29.49
CA VAL A 707 -15.60 28.70 -28.79
C VAL A 707 -15.43 27.80 -27.57
N THR A 708 -15.68 28.37 -26.41
CA THR A 708 -15.70 27.65 -25.14
C THR A 708 -17.13 27.58 -24.64
N TYR A 709 -17.65 26.40 -24.39
CA TYR A 709 -19.03 26.26 -23.96
C TYR A 709 -19.21 25.05 -23.03
N LYS A 710 -20.27 25.11 -22.24
CA LYS A 710 -20.61 24.07 -21.28
C LYS A 710 -21.70 23.16 -21.86
N VAL A 711 -21.49 21.87 -21.78
CA VAL A 711 -22.49 20.86 -22.16
C VAL A 711 -22.76 19.92 -20.98
N LYS A 712 -23.99 19.44 -20.91
CA LYS A 712 -24.33 18.34 -20.02
C LYS A 712 -24.11 17.02 -20.75
N VAL A 713 -23.32 16.16 -20.18
CA VAL A 713 -23.09 14.80 -20.68
C VAL A 713 -23.96 13.86 -19.87
N ASN A 714 -24.85 13.15 -20.53
CA ASN A 714 -25.69 12.13 -19.92
C ASN A 714 -25.11 10.76 -20.18
N ASN A 715 -25.30 9.86 -19.23
CA ASN A 715 -24.83 8.46 -19.30
C ASN A 715 -23.35 8.36 -19.71
N PRO A 716 -22.45 8.96 -18.95
CA PRO A 716 -21.02 8.88 -19.21
C PRO A 716 -20.57 7.42 -19.22
N THR A 717 -19.62 7.11 -20.09
CA THR A 717 -19.12 5.74 -20.25
C THR A 717 -18.04 5.47 -19.20
N LEU A 718 -18.12 4.31 -18.56
CA LEU A 718 -17.09 3.82 -17.67
C LEU A 718 -15.80 3.56 -18.47
N LYS A 719 -14.69 4.09 -17.99
CA LYS A 719 -13.34 3.84 -18.53
C LYS A 719 -12.74 2.60 -17.89
N THR A 720 -11.81 1.98 -18.59
CA THR A 720 -11.04 0.83 -18.11
C THR A 720 -9.63 1.24 -17.71
N LYS A 721 -9.10 0.56 -16.70
CA LYS A 721 -7.69 0.65 -16.27
C LYS A 721 -7.02 -0.70 -16.54
N THR A 722 -5.98 -0.68 -17.35
CA THR A 722 -5.21 -1.88 -17.69
C THR A 722 -3.87 -1.84 -16.99
N SER A 723 -3.48 -2.92 -16.33
CA SER A 723 -2.16 -3.05 -15.72
C SER A 723 -1.08 -3.17 -16.78
N ASN A 724 -0.03 -2.38 -16.64
CA ASN A 724 1.19 -2.51 -17.43
C ASN A 724 2.37 -2.81 -16.50
N LYS A 725 2.95 -3.99 -16.69
CA LYS A 725 4.00 -4.51 -15.82
C LYS A 725 5.38 -4.32 -16.40
N PHE A 726 6.36 -4.15 -15.52
CA PHE A 726 7.78 -4.05 -15.84
C PHE A 726 8.11 -2.98 -16.87
N SER A 727 7.40 -1.88 -16.83
CA SER A 727 7.70 -0.72 -17.66
C SER A 727 9.04 -0.12 -17.27
N CYS A 728 9.80 0.32 -18.27
CA CYS A 728 11.13 0.86 -18.06
C CYS A 728 11.17 2.33 -18.46
N LEU A 729 11.61 3.19 -17.54
CA LEU A 729 11.84 4.61 -17.78
C LEU A 729 13.33 4.93 -17.67
N LEU A 730 13.94 5.35 -18.76
CA LEU A 730 15.32 5.84 -18.75
C LEU A 730 15.36 7.33 -18.34
N VAL A 731 16.19 7.63 -17.37
CA VAL A 731 16.51 9.00 -16.95
C VAL A 731 17.98 9.25 -17.30
N ASP A 732 18.23 10.04 -18.34
CA ASP A 732 19.59 10.26 -18.89
C ASP A 732 19.95 11.73 -19.05
N LYS A 733 19.00 12.64 -18.82
CA LYS A 733 19.24 14.07 -19.00
C LYS A 733 20.15 14.61 -17.90
N GLN A 734 21.21 15.25 -18.34
CA GLN A 734 22.15 15.95 -17.46
C GLN A 734 21.65 17.34 -17.12
N GLN A 735 22.10 17.87 -16.00
CA GLN A 735 21.87 19.26 -15.63
C GLN A 735 22.70 20.18 -16.52
N ASN A 736 22.03 20.90 -17.43
CA ASN A 736 22.67 21.87 -18.30
C ASN A 736 21.70 22.99 -18.66
N SER A 737 22.18 24.02 -19.35
CA SER A 737 21.40 25.21 -19.73
C SER A 737 20.23 24.91 -20.69
N THR A 738 20.27 23.82 -21.41
CA THR A 738 19.23 23.40 -22.36
C THR A 738 18.16 22.50 -21.75
N ASN A 739 18.43 21.91 -20.59
CA ASN A 739 17.50 21.05 -19.90
C ASN A 739 17.09 21.66 -18.55
N THR A 740 16.09 22.51 -18.61
CA THR A 740 15.62 23.33 -17.47
C THR A 740 14.42 22.73 -16.74
N LYS A 741 13.85 21.61 -17.24
CA LYS A 741 12.65 21.03 -16.63
C LYS A 741 13.01 20.20 -15.41
N TYR A 742 12.49 20.61 -14.28
CA TYR A 742 12.62 19.86 -13.04
C TYR A 742 11.86 18.53 -13.12
N GLY A 743 12.40 17.50 -12.49
CA GLY A 743 11.83 16.15 -12.50
C GLY A 743 12.24 15.28 -13.69
N THR A 744 13.14 15.77 -14.55
CA THR A 744 13.58 15.07 -15.76
C THR A 744 15.07 14.75 -15.80
N ARG A 745 15.85 15.28 -14.86
CA ARG A 745 17.31 15.17 -14.84
C ARG A 745 17.78 14.15 -13.81
N ILE A 746 18.91 13.49 -14.06
CA ILE A 746 19.47 12.48 -13.16
C ILE A 746 19.74 13.02 -11.74
N SER A 747 20.09 14.31 -11.62
CA SER A 747 20.43 14.97 -10.38
C SER A 747 19.22 15.47 -9.59
N ASP A 748 18.03 15.52 -10.18
CA ASP A 748 16.85 16.07 -9.52
C ASP A 748 16.49 15.26 -8.27
N LYS A 749 16.01 15.95 -7.25
CA LYS A 749 15.54 15.30 -6.02
C LYS A 749 14.27 14.49 -6.26
N GLU A 750 13.42 14.98 -7.14
CA GLU A 750 12.17 14.36 -7.54
C GLU A 750 12.24 14.00 -9.02
N ILE A 751 11.88 12.77 -9.36
CA ILE A 751 11.85 12.26 -10.73
C ILE A 751 10.43 11.94 -11.11
N SER A 752 9.92 12.54 -12.16
CA SER A 752 8.61 12.23 -12.68
C SER A 752 8.58 10.87 -13.38
N LEU A 753 7.63 10.03 -13.01
CA LEU A 753 7.37 8.75 -13.67
C LEU A 753 6.40 8.87 -14.84
N LYS A 754 5.83 10.06 -15.08
CA LYS A 754 4.89 10.40 -16.17
C LYS A 754 3.51 9.77 -16.09
N PHE A 755 3.34 8.74 -15.31
CA PHE A 755 2.08 8.02 -15.18
C PHE A 755 1.43 8.28 -13.83
N SER A 756 0.12 8.25 -13.81
CA SER A 756 -0.65 8.56 -12.62
C SER A 756 -0.64 7.42 -11.61
N ASP A 757 -0.92 6.25 -12.04
CA ASP A 757 -1.24 5.13 -11.15
C ASP A 757 -0.10 4.11 -11.10
N VAL A 758 1.13 4.60 -10.83
CA VAL A 758 2.27 3.73 -10.52
C VAL A 758 2.05 3.12 -9.14
N TYR A 759 2.02 1.80 -9.08
CA TYR A 759 1.74 1.10 -7.83
C TYR A 759 2.92 0.32 -7.27
N GLN A 760 3.91 -0.01 -8.11
CA GLN A 760 5.08 -0.77 -7.68
C GLN A 760 6.35 -0.33 -8.42
N ILE A 761 7.43 -0.17 -7.67
CA ILE A 761 8.79 -0.03 -8.20
C ILE A 761 9.51 -1.37 -7.98
N HIS A 762 10.03 -1.93 -9.06
CA HIS A 762 10.79 -3.18 -9.00
C HIS A 762 12.27 -2.94 -8.77
N ALA A 763 12.86 -1.99 -9.51
CA ALA A 763 14.27 -1.67 -9.40
C ALA A 763 14.59 -0.29 -9.97
N ILE A 764 15.69 0.31 -9.50
CA ILE A 764 16.30 1.51 -10.06
C ILE A 764 17.78 1.22 -10.22
N HIS A 765 18.24 1.08 -11.48
CA HIS A 765 19.60 0.70 -11.82
C HIS A 765 20.35 1.89 -12.41
N GLU A 766 21.42 2.31 -11.77
CA GLU A 766 22.29 3.40 -12.23
C GLU A 766 23.50 2.84 -12.98
N ALA A 767 23.82 3.39 -14.14
CA ALA A 767 25.02 3.04 -14.90
C ALA A 767 26.30 3.36 -14.09
N ILE A 768 27.32 2.54 -14.24
CA ILE A 768 28.63 2.78 -13.62
C ILE A 768 29.38 3.88 -14.36
N SER A 769 29.22 3.94 -15.68
CA SER A 769 29.83 4.96 -16.56
C SER A 769 28.74 5.64 -17.41
N SER A 770 28.94 6.91 -17.71
CA SER A 770 28.07 7.67 -18.62
C SER A 770 28.05 7.11 -20.06
N SER A 771 29.08 6.39 -20.46
CA SER A 771 29.20 5.72 -21.76
C SER A 771 28.57 4.33 -21.84
N ASP A 772 28.11 3.76 -20.70
CA ASP A 772 27.51 2.43 -20.69
C ASP A 772 26.28 2.35 -21.63
N ALA A 773 26.15 1.25 -22.33
CA ALA A 773 24.93 0.98 -23.10
C ALA A 773 23.72 0.81 -22.17
N ASN A 774 22.52 1.13 -22.64
CA ASN A 774 21.32 0.96 -21.82
C ASN A 774 21.05 -0.51 -21.48
N THR A 775 21.49 -1.43 -22.33
CA THR A 775 21.43 -2.89 -22.08
C THR A 775 22.27 -3.32 -20.89
N ASN A 776 23.32 -2.57 -20.52
CA ASN A 776 24.15 -2.85 -19.37
C ASN A 776 23.43 -2.58 -18.03
N LEU A 777 22.27 -1.93 -18.06
CA LEU A 777 21.43 -1.67 -16.89
C LEU A 777 20.54 -2.86 -16.49
N PHE A 778 20.67 -3.96 -17.20
CA PHE A 778 19.89 -5.18 -16.97
C PHE A 778 20.76 -6.40 -16.91
N ASP A 779 20.38 -7.34 -16.05
CA ASP A 779 20.85 -8.72 -16.16
C ASP A 779 20.02 -9.43 -17.23
N SER A 780 20.64 -10.29 -18.01
CA SER A 780 19.93 -11.04 -19.05
C SER A 780 20.46 -12.46 -19.21
N VAL A 781 19.59 -13.34 -19.67
CA VAL A 781 19.92 -14.70 -20.06
C VAL A 781 19.35 -14.97 -21.44
N VAL A 782 20.06 -15.75 -22.24
CA VAL A 782 19.55 -16.26 -23.51
C VAL A 782 19.11 -17.70 -23.28
N VAL A 783 17.88 -18.01 -23.66
CA VAL A 783 17.34 -19.37 -23.58
C VAL A 783 17.29 -20.01 -24.95
N ASN A 784 17.27 -21.34 -24.97
CA ASN A 784 17.11 -22.09 -26.23
C ASN A 784 15.78 -21.81 -26.89
N ASP A 785 14.73 -21.57 -26.11
CA ASP A 785 13.39 -21.30 -26.58
C ASP A 785 12.64 -20.51 -25.50
N SER A 786 12.14 -19.33 -25.85
CA SER A 786 11.36 -18.45 -24.97
C SER A 786 9.84 -18.69 -25.06
N SER A 787 9.37 -19.57 -25.93
CA SER A 787 7.96 -19.90 -26.03
C SER A 787 7.45 -20.41 -24.69
N LEU A 788 6.23 -20.06 -24.33
CA LEU A 788 5.57 -20.38 -23.05
C LEU A 788 6.13 -19.62 -21.85
N LEU A 789 7.18 -18.81 -21.99
CA LEU A 789 7.67 -17.93 -20.94
C LEU A 789 6.95 -16.60 -20.98
N GLN A 790 6.61 -16.08 -19.80
CA GLN A 790 5.86 -14.82 -19.66
C GLN A 790 6.57 -13.82 -18.77
N LEU A 791 6.19 -12.55 -18.91
CA LEU A 791 6.63 -11.51 -17.99
C LEU A 791 6.14 -11.83 -16.58
N GLY A 792 7.05 -11.72 -15.61
CA GLY A 792 6.76 -12.02 -14.22
C GLY A 792 7.03 -13.45 -13.80
N ASP A 793 7.26 -14.38 -14.73
CA ASP A 793 7.66 -15.74 -14.40
C ASP A 793 8.97 -15.74 -13.62
N ILE A 794 9.08 -16.65 -12.65
CA ILE A 794 10.30 -16.85 -11.88
C ILE A 794 10.98 -18.10 -12.39
N ILE A 795 12.18 -17.93 -12.85
CA ILE A 795 13.06 -19.02 -13.31
C ILE A 795 14.04 -19.39 -12.21
N TYR A 796 14.28 -20.69 -12.05
CA TYR A 796 15.17 -21.25 -11.04
C TYR A 796 16.24 -22.08 -11.70
N TYR A 797 17.43 -22.01 -11.15
CA TYR A 797 18.51 -22.95 -11.36
C TYR A 797 19.24 -23.14 -10.03
N GLU A 798 19.17 -24.34 -9.46
CA GLU A 798 19.67 -24.63 -8.11
C GLU A 798 19.07 -23.64 -7.07
N SER A 799 19.92 -22.93 -6.35
CA SER A 799 19.51 -21.93 -5.35
C SER A 799 19.23 -20.54 -5.95
N VAL A 800 19.57 -20.34 -7.23
CA VAL A 800 19.41 -19.05 -7.89
C VAL A 800 18.02 -18.89 -8.45
N SER A 801 17.40 -17.76 -8.17
CA SER A 801 16.08 -17.41 -8.70
C SER A 801 16.09 -16.02 -9.31
N ALA A 802 15.39 -15.89 -10.43
CA ALA A 802 15.26 -14.61 -11.13
C ALA A 802 13.86 -14.46 -11.74
N ARG A 803 13.35 -13.25 -11.74
CA ARG A 803 12.08 -12.89 -12.36
C ARG A 803 12.30 -12.33 -13.75
N ILE A 804 11.52 -12.79 -14.72
CA ILE A 804 11.53 -12.26 -16.08
C ILE A 804 10.84 -10.89 -16.08
N ILE A 805 11.55 -9.86 -16.48
CA ILE A 805 11.04 -8.48 -16.57
C ILE A 805 10.82 -8.02 -18.01
N SER A 806 11.49 -8.65 -18.97
CA SER A 806 11.28 -8.40 -20.40
C SER A 806 11.74 -9.60 -21.22
N ILE A 807 11.11 -9.81 -22.38
CA ILE A 807 11.44 -10.87 -23.33
C ILE A 807 11.66 -10.24 -24.71
N SER A 808 12.84 -10.50 -25.30
CA SER A 808 13.16 -10.07 -26.65
C SER A 808 13.76 -11.23 -27.45
N GLY A 809 12.93 -11.88 -28.27
CA GLY A 809 13.29 -13.15 -28.88
C GLY A 809 13.62 -14.17 -27.81
N ASN A 810 14.74 -14.82 -27.88
CA ASN A 810 15.21 -15.76 -26.86
C ASN A 810 16.01 -15.11 -25.73
N THR A 811 16.16 -13.79 -25.70
CA THR A 811 16.80 -13.08 -24.62
C THR A 811 15.75 -12.68 -23.57
N LEU A 812 15.95 -13.16 -22.34
CA LEU A 812 15.17 -12.79 -21.19
C LEU A 812 15.95 -11.76 -20.39
N TYR A 813 15.38 -10.60 -20.17
CA TYR A 813 15.89 -9.64 -19.20
C TYR A 813 15.30 -10.00 -17.86
N ILE A 814 16.14 -10.08 -16.85
CA ILE A 814 15.78 -10.65 -15.56
C ILE A 814 16.14 -9.73 -14.41
N LYS A 815 15.44 -9.92 -13.29
CA LYS A 815 15.81 -9.40 -11.98
C LYS A 815 16.05 -10.57 -11.04
N TYR A 816 17.25 -10.67 -10.48
CA TYR A 816 17.53 -11.68 -9.46
C TYR A 816 16.70 -11.46 -8.21
N LEU A 817 16.19 -12.54 -7.67
CA LEU A 817 15.47 -12.58 -6.39
C LEU A 817 16.35 -13.17 -5.28
N SER A 818 17.37 -13.96 -5.67
CA SER A 818 18.38 -14.52 -4.79
C SER A 818 19.61 -13.59 -4.72
N SER A 819 20.43 -13.76 -3.68
CA SER A 819 21.73 -13.07 -3.57
C SER A 819 22.71 -13.54 -4.63
N ASP A 820 22.57 -14.80 -5.05
CA ASP A 820 23.44 -15.43 -6.04
C ASP A 820 22.90 -15.19 -7.44
N LYS A 821 23.82 -15.13 -8.42
CA LYS A 821 23.52 -14.95 -9.83
C LYS A 821 23.79 -16.23 -10.61
N PHE A 822 23.15 -16.39 -11.76
CA PHE A 822 23.46 -17.48 -12.68
C PHE A 822 24.94 -17.41 -13.10
N PRO A 823 25.61 -18.56 -13.18
CA PRO A 823 27.02 -18.59 -13.62
C PRO A 823 27.14 -18.10 -15.06
N THR A 824 28.13 -17.25 -15.31
CA THR A 824 28.40 -16.70 -16.66
C THR A 824 29.20 -17.66 -17.56
N THR A 825 29.83 -18.66 -16.95
CA THR A 825 30.62 -19.70 -17.67
C THR A 825 30.14 -21.06 -17.21
N PHE A 826 29.72 -21.90 -18.13
CA PHE A 826 29.26 -23.26 -17.88
C PHE A 826 29.58 -24.15 -19.09
N SER A 827 29.89 -25.45 -18.83
CA SER A 827 30.25 -26.42 -19.86
C SER A 827 29.04 -27.03 -20.55
N GLN A 828 27.87 -26.99 -19.93
CA GLN A 828 26.58 -27.44 -20.46
C GLN A 828 25.53 -26.41 -20.19
N ALA A 829 24.53 -26.28 -21.09
CA ALA A 829 23.42 -25.36 -20.90
C ALA A 829 22.66 -25.64 -19.58
N LEU A 830 22.35 -24.58 -18.83
CA LEU A 830 21.71 -24.67 -17.51
C LEU A 830 20.22 -24.95 -17.69
N GLN A 831 19.77 -26.08 -17.23
CA GLN A 831 18.34 -26.39 -17.24
C GLN A 831 17.62 -25.55 -16.18
N ILE A 832 16.65 -24.76 -16.59
CA ILE A 832 15.85 -23.93 -15.69
C ILE A 832 14.52 -24.59 -15.38
N VAL A 833 14.05 -24.34 -14.16
CA VAL A 833 12.72 -24.69 -13.68
C VAL A 833 11.93 -23.41 -13.51
N ILE A 834 10.65 -23.45 -13.86
CA ILE A 834 9.77 -22.29 -13.72
C ILE A 834 8.86 -22.52 -12.52
N ALA A 835 8.76 -21.53 -11.63
CA ALA A 835 7.94 -21.63 -10.44
C ALA A 835 6.47 -21.91 -10.81
N GLY A 836 5.97 -23.02 -10.29
CA GLY A 836 4.55 -23.37 -10.41
C GLY A 836 4.15 -24.05 -11.71
N ASP A 837 5.09 -24.41 -12.61
CA ASP A 837 4.75 -25.12 -13.82
C ASP A 837 5.71 -26.26 -14.15
N SER A 838 5.28 -27.48 -13.79
CA SER A 838 5.97 -28.72 -14.18
C SER A 838 5.84 -29.05 -15.68
N ASN A 839 4.99 -28.35 -16.41
CA ASN A 839 4.74 -28.65 -17.82
C ASN A 839 5.74 -27.93 -18.74
N ILE A 840 6.47 -26.93 -18.25
CA ILE A 840 7.52 -26.27 -19.02
C ILE A 840 8.84 -26.99 -18.72
N GLN A 841 9.11 -28.04 -19.46
CA GLN A 841 10.36 -28.78 -19.43
C GLN A 841 11.22 -28.45 -20.65
N GLY A 842 12.54 -28.70 -20.54
CA GLY A 842 13.45 -28.56 -21.67
C GLY A 842 13.86 -27.12 -21.99
N LYS A 843 13.67 -26.17 -21.07
CA LYS A 843 14.18 -24.83 -21.19
C LYS A 843 15.59 -24.75 -20.62
N PHE A 844 16.53 -24.20 -21.37
CA PHE A 844 17.92 -24.12 -20.98
C PHE A 844 18.46 -22.73 -21.21
N ILE A 845 19.22 -22.20 -20.27
CA ILE A 845 20.01 -21.01 -20.44
C ILE A 845 21.26 -21.36 -21.24
N THR A 846 21.43 -20.68 -22.35
CA THR A 846 22.56 -20.87 -23.26
C THR A 846 23.68 -19.81 -23.10
N SER A 847 23.31 -18.64 -22.56
CA SER A 847 24.27 -17.63 -22.13
C SER A 847 23.71 -16.74 -21.04
N VAL A 848 24.59 -16.18 -20.23
CA VAL A 848 24.27 -15.26 -19.14
C VAL A 848 25.06 -13.98 -19.31
N SER A 849 24.42 -12.85 -19.24
CA SER A 849 25.06 -11.54 -19.24
C SER A 849 24.60 -10.77 -18.00
N ASN A 850 25.50 -10.58 -17.07
CA ASN A 850 25.22 -9.76 -15.90
C ASN A 850 25.45 -8.29 -16.25
N GLY A 851 24.47 -7.47 -15.92
CA GLY A 851 24.55 -6.03 -16.09
C GLY A 851 25.66 -5.39 -15.25
N THR A 852 26.17 -4.28 -15.73
CA THR A 852 27.13 -3.44 -15.00
C THR A 852 26.41 -2.18 -14.51
N TYR A 853 25.78 -2.28 -13.35
CA TYR A 853 25.00 -1.19 -12.75
C TYR A 853 25.12 -1.19 -11.24
N ARG A 854 24.73 -0.07 -10.63
CA ARG A 854 24.47 0.03 -9.19
C ARG A 854 22.97 0.00 -8.95
N ASP A 855 22.50 -0.87 -8.08
CA ASP A 855 21.10 -0.81 -7.61
C ASP A 855 20.96 0.32 -6.59
N ILE A 856 20.19 1.32 -6.95
CA ILE A 856 19.90 2.49 -6.13
C ILE A 856 18.42 2.56 -5.73
N THR A 857 17.70 1.45 -5.80
CA THR A 857 16.27 1.39 -5.48
C THR A 857 15.97 1.95 -4.09
N ASN A 858 16.77 1.60 -3.10
CA ASN A 858 16.60 2.05 -1.72
C ASN A 858 16.94 3.54 -1.49
N ASN A 859 17.43 4.23 -2.51
CA ASN A 859 17.70 5.67 -2.42
C ASN A 859 16.47 6.52 -2.70
N PHE A 860 15.38 5.92 -3.19
CA PHE A 860 14.18 6.61 -3.60
C PHE A 860 12.93 6.00 -2.97
N ASN A 861 11.94 6.86 -2.74
CA ASN A 861 10.58 6.47 -2.38
C ASN A 861 9.63 6.82 -3.51
N LEU A 862 8.66 5.95 -3.75
CA LEU A 862 7.55 6.23 -4.64
C LEU A 862 6.55 7.16 -3.93
N VAL A 863 6.34 8.34 -4.50
CA VAL A 863 5.26 9.24 -4.11
C VAL A 863 4.17 9.12 -5.16
N LYS A 864 3.04 8.62 -4.72
CA LYS A 864 1.85 8.49 -5.57
C LYS A 864 1.28 9.88 -5.81
N ASN A 865 0.53 9.98 -6.86
CA ASN A 865 -0.09 11.13 -7.52
C ASN A 865 -1.06 11.98 -6.67
N ASP A 866 -0.72 12.29 -5.45
CA ASP A 866 -1.62 13.00 -4.53
C ASP A 866 -1.15 14.38 -4.17
N SER A 867 -0.06 14.83 -4.81
CA SER A 867 0.37 16.19 -4.56
C SER A 867 -0.65 17.15 -5.18
N THR A 868 -0.84 18.24 -4.52
CA THR A 868 -1.74 19.30 -4.96
C THR A 868 -1.39 19.90 -6.32
N GLU A 869 -0.17 19.62 -6.80
CA GLU A 869 0.33 20.18 -8.08
C GLU A 869 0.28 19.17 -9.24
N PHE A 870 0.43 17.87 -8.98
CA PHE A 870 0.54 16.86 -10.03
C PHE A 870 -0.29 15.61 -9.70
N TYR A 871 -1.59 15.78 -9.53
CA TYR A 871 -2.51 14.69 -9.17
C TYR A 871 -2.56 13.55 -10.18
N ASN A 872 -2.04 13.75 -11.36
CA ASN A 872 -2.03 12.79 -12.46
C ASN A 872 -0.64 12.24 -12.77
N ILE A 873 0.35 12.47 -11.94
CA ILE A 873 1.74 12.01 -12.15
C ILE A 873 2.29 11.45 -10.86
N SER A 874 2.75 10.21 -10.89
CA SER A 874 3.54 9.62 -9.81
C SER A 874 5.01 10.03 -9.96
N LYS A 875 5.72 10.16 -8.85
CA LYS A 875 7.11 10.56 -8.84
C LYS A 875 7.95 9.74 -7.88
N LEU A 876 9.24 9.63 -8.15
CA LEU A 876 10.23 9.17 -7.21
C LEU A 876 10.82 10.34 -6.46
N VAL A 877 10.99 10.22 -5.16
CA VAL A 877 11.65 11.23 -4.33
C VAL A 877 12.89 10.60 -3.71
N ARG A 878 14.04 11.22 -3.95
CA ARG A 878 15.29 10.79 -3.34
C ARG A 878 15.25 11.01 -1.84
N ASN A 879 15.56 9.97 -1.09
CA ASN A 879 15.58 9.98 0.36
C ASN A 879 16.65 10.94 0.90
N GLU A 880 16.39 11.52 2.05
CA GLU A 880 17.31 12.44 2.68
C GLU A 880 18.65 11.76 3.00
N GLY A 881 19.76 12.46 2.77
CA GLY A 881 21.10 11.93 2.98
C GLY A 881 21.60 10.92 1.94
N ARG A 882 20.80 10.56 0.95
CA ARG A 882 21.24 9.65 -0.13
C ARG A 882 21.98 10.42 -1.22
N PRO A 883 23.03 9.80 -1.82
CA PRO A 883 23.84 10.44 -2.83
C PRO A 883 23.02 10.80 -4.08
N VAL A 884 23.42 11.87 -4.74
CA VAL A 884 22.86 12.27 -6.04
C VAL A 884 23.37 11.29 -7.10
N PRO A 885 22.52 10.70 -7.94
CA PRO A 885 22.96 9.90 -9.07
C PRO A 885 23.86 10.70 -10.00
N THR A 886 24.94 10.11 -10.44
CA THR A 886 25.95 10.74 -11.31
C THR A 886 25.82 10.36 -12.76
N ASN A 887 25.22 9.20 -13.00
CA ASN A 887 25.04 8.65 -14.35
C ASN A 887 23.55 8.39 -14.62
N LYS A 888 23.25 8.12 -15.89
CA LYS A 888 21.90 7.70 -16.27
C LYS A 888 21.45 6.48 -15.49
N PHE A 889 20.18 6.41 -15.22
CA PHE A 889 19.58 5.27 -14.52
C PHE A 889 18.24 4.90 -15.15
N ILE A 890 17.84 3.65 -14.95
CA ILE A 890 16.56 3.13 -15.40
C ILE A 890 15.70 2.80 -14.20
N VAL A 891 14.42 3.10 -14.32
CA VAL A 891 13.40 2.76 -13.33
C VAL A 891 12.50 1.69 -13.92
N ILE A 892 12.33 0.59 -13.22
CA ILE A 892 11.46 -0.53 -13.60
C ILE A 892 10.26 -0.52 -12.66
N PHE A 893 9.05 -0.36 -13.21
CA PHE A 893 7.84 -0.17 -12.41
C PHE A 893 6.59 -0.70 -13.10
N ASP A 894 5.54 -0.86 -12.30
CA ASP A 894 4.21 -1.23 -12.75
C ASP A 894 3.24 -0.07 -12.55
N TYR A 895 2.34 0.12 -13.52
CA TYR A 895 1.33 1.17 -13.45
C TYR A 895 0.04 0.76 -14.16
N TYR A 896 -1.05 1.48 -13.89
CA TYR A 896 -2.29 1.33 -14.61
C TYR A 896 -2.38 2.33 -15.74
N ILE A 897 -2.69 1.83 -16.94
CA ILE A 897 -2.98 2.66 -18.09
C ILE A 897 -4.44 3.08 -18.01
N HIS A 898 -4.69 4.37 -18.13
CA HIS A 898 -6.03 4.90 -18.31
C HIS A 898 -6.44 4.77 -19.78
N SER A 899 -7.63 4.27 -20.06
CA SER A 899 -8.10 4.14 -21.44
C SER A 899 -8.27 5.52 -22.09
N ASN A 900 -7.87 5.63 -23.36
CA ASN A 900 -7.96 6.87 -24.16
C ASN A 900 -9.36 7.19 -24.66
N THR A 901 -10.39 6.51 -24.18
CA THR A 901 -11.76 6.83 -24.59
C THR A 901 -12.20 8.15 -23.94
N SER A 902 -12.89 8.95 -24.70
CA SER A 902 -13.24 10.35 -24.41
C SER A 902 -14.16 10.59 -23.22
N ASN A 903 -14.52 9.58 -22.46
CA ASN A 903 -15.52 9.62 -21.37
C ASN A 903 -15.02 8.80 -20.19
N ASP A 904 -15.12 9.00 -18.99
CA ASP A 904 -15.29 10.21 -18.27
C ASP A 904 -15.01 9.96 -16.81
N PHE A 905 -15.04 8.67 -16.33
CA PHE A 905 -14.77 8.32 -14.94
C PHE A 905 -14.36 6.86 -14.77
N TYR A 906 -13.77 6.56 -13.63
CA TYR A 906 -13.37 5.22 -13.22
C TYR A 906 -14.07 4.84 -11.91
N THR A 907 -14.40 3.56 -11.76
CA THR A 907 -14.95 2.94 -10.56
C THR A 907 -14.23 1.62 -10.26
N ALA A 908 -14.73 0.86 -9.31
CA ALA A 908 -14.23 -0.49 -9.06
C ALA A 908 -14.24 -1.39 -10.31
N ASN A 909 -15.27 -1.27 -11.15
CA ASN A 909 -15.39 -2.05 -12.39
C ASN A 909 -14.41 -1.63 -13.49
N SER A 910 -13.68 -0.53 -13.30
CA SER A 910 -12.63 -0.11 -14.23
C SER A 910 -11.38 -0.98 -14.15
N TYR A 911 -11.19 -1.71 -13.08
CA TYR A 911 -10.04 -2.57 -12.84
C TYR A 911 -10.34 -4.01 -13.23
N ASN A 912 -9.39 -4.66 -13.85
CA ASN A 912 -9.50 -6.09 -14.14
C ASN A 912 -8.89 -6.90 -12.98
N PHE A 913 -9.72 -7.31 -12.05
CA PHE A 913 -9.28 -8.11 -10.89
C PHE A 913 -8.82 -9.53 -11.26
N SER A 914 -9.08 -9.99 -12.49
CA SER A 914 -8.54 -11.27 -12.93
C SER A 914 -7.05 -11.23 -13.22
N GLU A 915 -6.51 -10.06 -13.54
CA GLU A 915 -5.08 -9.89 -13.87
C GLU A 915 -4.25 -9.41 -12.68
N GLU A 916 -4.88 -8.67 -11.75
CA GLU A 916 -4.17 -8.06 -10.65
C GLU A 916 -4.83 -8.32 -9.31
N PRO A 917 -4.05 -8.68 -8.27
CA PRO A 917 -4.58 -8.77 -6.91
C PRO A 917 -5.11 -7.41 -6.45
N PHE A 918 -6.16 -7.42 -5.64
CA PHE A 918 -6.72 -6.20 -5.05
C PHE A 918 -5.66 -5.31 -4.35
N ALA A 919 -4.64 -5.94 -3.76
CA ALA A 919 -3.53 -5.25 -3.08
C ALA A 919 -2.69 -4.35 -4.00
N THR A 920 -2.75 -4.55 -5.32
CA THR A 920 -2.00 -3.71 -6.28
C THR A 920 -2.77 -2.47 -6.72
N ILE A 921 -4.06 -2.36 -6.36
CA ILE A 921 -4.84 -1.18 -6.69
C ILE A 921 -4.28 0.01 -5.90
N PRO A 922 -3.96 1.10 -6.58
CA PRO A 922 -3.44 2.28 -5.92
C PRO A 922 -4.43 2.85 -4.90
N THR A 923 -3.90 3.48 -3.89
CA THR A 923 -4.67 4.20 -2.88
C THR A 923 -4.44 5.70 -3.02
N THR A 924 -5.39 6.49 -2.56
CA THR A 924 -5.19 7.94 -2.38
C THR A 924 -4.16 8.19 -1.27
N TYR A 925 -3.75 9.45 -1.11
CA TYR A 925 -2.86 9.88 -0.02
C TYR A 925 -3.39 9.45 1.36
N ASP A 926 -4.68 9.51 1.55
CA ASP A 926 -5.33 9.10 2.80
C ASP A 926 -5.53 7.57 2.91
N GLY A 927 -4.94 6.79 2.00
CA GLY A 927 -5.02 5.33 2.01
C GLY A 927 -6.34 4.74 1.52
N ILE A 928 -7.20 5.54 0.87
CA ILE A 928 -8.47 5.05 0.32
C ILE A 928 -8.21 4.39 -1.02
N PRO A 929 -8.63 3.14 -1.22
CA PRO A 929 -8.51 2.49 -2.52
C PRO A 929 -9.28 3.24 -3.61
N TYR A 930 -8.70 3.34 -4.80
CA TYR A 930 -9.39 3.96 -5.94
C TYR A 930 -10.67 3.22 -6.37
N THR A 931 -10.87 2.01 -5.89
CA THR A 931 -12.14 1.28 -6.07
C THR A 931 -13.30 1.85 -5.25
N ASP A 932 -13.00 2.61 -4.19
CA ASP A 932 -14.00 3.15 -3.28
C ASP A 932 -14.43 4.58 -3.60
N ILE A 933 -14.00 5.06 -4.75
CA ILE A 933 -14.26 6.42 -5.21
C ILE A 933 -14.71 6.40 -6.68
N VAL A 934 -15.39 7.45 -7.09
CA VAL A 934 -15.55 7.77 -8.50
C VAL A 934 -14.41 8.70 -8.88
N ASP A 935 -13.54 8.22 -9.77
CA ASP A 935 -12.32 8.91 -10.18
C ASP A 935 -12.52 9.57 -11.54
N PHE A 936 -12.38 10.89 -11.61
CA PHE A 936 -12.54 11.70 -12.81
C PHE A 936 -11.22 12.22 -13.37
N ARG A 937 -10.07 11.72 -12.90
CA ARG A 937 -8.77 12.21 -13.35
C ARG A 937 -8.60 12.01 -14.85
N TYR A 938 -8.07 13.04 -15.50
CA TYR A 938 -7.70 12.96 -16.90
C TYR A 938 -6.47 12.08 -17.06
N GLU A 939 -6.41 11.41 -18.21
CA GLU A 939 -5.18 10.82 -18.65
C GLU A 939 -4.14 11.93 -18.89
N THR A 940 -2.95 11.73 -18.40
CA THR A 940 -1.79 12.48 -18.91
C THR A 940 -1.62 12.06 -20.36
N THR A 941 -1.51 13.01 -21.25
CA THR A 941 -1.22 12.80 -22.67
C THR A 941 0.20 12.23 -22.89
N ALA A 942 0.57 11.24 -22.15
CA ALA A 942 1.72 10.39 -22.39
C ALA A 942 1.48 9.41 -23.55
N SER A 943 0.58 9.76 -24.45
CA SER A 943 0.26 8.99 -25.66
C SER A 943 1.44 8.77 -26.60
N SER A 944 2.59 9.33 -26.31
CA SER A 944 3.81 9.11 -27.09
C SER A 944 4.81 8.16 -26.40
N VAL A 945 4.51 7.63 -25.23
CA VAL A 945 5.33 6.57 -24.62
C VAL A 945 4.83 5.24 -25.17
N ALA A 946 5.24 4.91 -26.35
CA ALA A 946 5.16 3.56 -26.87
C ALA A 946 6.08 2.64 -26.04
N GLY A 947 5.67 2.34 -24.84
CA GLY A 947 6.12 1.20 -24.09
C GLY A 947 5.14 0.07 -24.36
N THR A 948 5.14 -0.48 -25.54
CA THR A 948 4.57 -1.81 -25.74
C THR A 948 5.39 -2.76 -24.88
N SER A 949 4.71 -3.51 -24.03
CA SER A 949 5.16 -4.65 -23.27
C SER A 949 6.57 -5.15 -23.67
N GLY A 950 7.54 -4.94 -22.79
CA GLY A 950 8.80 -5.67 -22.85
C GLY A 950 9.89 -5.17 -23.78
N THR A 951 9.76 -4.04 -24.44
CA THR A 951 10.86 -3.46 -25.19
C THR A 951 11.63 -2.45 -24.36
N LEU A 952 12.94 -2.61 -24.29
CA LEU A 952 13.92 -1.68 -23.73
C LEU A 952 13.97 -0.33 -24.48
N THR A 953 12.92 0.03 -25.12
CA THR A 953 12.79 1.29 -25.82
C THR A 953 12.08 2.25 -24.93
N SER A 954 12.82 3.02 -24.25
CA SER A 954 12.26 4.24 -23.87
C SER A 954 13.20 5.35 -23.98
N PRO A 955 12.97 6.24 -24.82
CA PRO A 955 13.35 7.57 -24.51
C PRO A 955 12.42 8.10 -23.42
N PHE A 956 12.98 8.71 -22.44
CA PHE A 956 12.30 9.59 -21.56
C PHE A 956 11.63 10.68 -22.41
N VAL A 957 10.32 10.69 -22.47
CA VAL A 957 9.57 11.80 -23.03
C VAL A 957 9.47 12.84 -21.95
N GLU A 958 9.85 14.05 -22.24
CA GLU A 958 9.70 15.17 -21.30
C GLU A 958 8.32 15.21 -20.70
N THR A 959 8.24 15.21 -19.39
CA THR A 959 7.00 15.57 -18.74
C THR A 959 6.63 16.96 -19.22
N ASN A 960 5.47 17.09 -19.80
CA ASN A 960 4.90 18.39 -19.94
C ASN A 960 4.69 18.92 -18.53
N SER A 961 5.70 19.59 -18.00
CA SER A 961 5.41 20.53 -16.95
C SER A 961 4.50 21.56 -17.59
N ALA A 962 3.22 21.47 -17.30
CA ALA A 962 2.33 22.55 -17.54
C ALA A 962 2.83 23.78 -16.80
#